data_35a37e1470817250ce1a619e61f0832e
#
_entry.id   35a37e1470817250ce1a619e61f0832e
#
_cell.length_a   1.000
_cell.length_b   1.000
_cell.length_c   1.000
_cell.angle_alpha   90.00
_cell.angle_beta   90.00
_cell.angle_gamma   90.00
#
_symmetry.space_group_name_H-M   'P 1'
#
loop_
_entity.id
_entity.type
_entity.pdbx_description
1 polymer ?
#
loop_
_entity_poly.entity_id
_entity_poly.type
_entity_poly.pdbx_seq_one_letter_code
_entity_poly.pdbx_strand_id
1 'polypeptide(L)'
;MKKLENEPFAAKYCSNAISLKRSGSSIERISNTLYSSKITMTPHQIDAALFAFKSPTRKGVILADEVGLGKTIEAGIIIAQTWFEKRGKVIIVAPASLMKQWQSELSEKFNLESVILDRKYYNSYAKRGYINPINLIESNIIIVSYQMCSALKDEIRNCRFDLAIIDEAHKLRNVYNEKSITSNNVKYALQSFKKVLLTATPIQNNLLDLYGICSVIDEDIFGDINVFKYNYIKNYDENIEELEHRLKSVMHRTLRSQVQQYIKFTNRIPKTFYFEQNDIETAVYESIRKLLLDSGENSYLIPKSQKHLIVLILCKLMGSSMRAIIYTLKNMRNRLIETKQTGIIEEINLEDYEIDDEEYVESSIIETSAKIDQNQINREIETLTSIIELAESVNEESKYSALLQSLKYSFAHLKKIGAEEKVLIFTESKRTQEFLSERLKRDGYEKVILYNGSNNDANSKEIYNEWIMNHPASSVISKNINMKSAIIDKFRKDGQILIATEAGAEGLNLQFCSLVINYDLPWNPQRVEQRIGRCHRFGQKHDVVVINFINSTNVVEQRIYELLNSKFRLFNEILGSSDTVLGGLEDGKDLERSIVDIYSTCRTNEEINNAFDALQDKYKDNITESIQRTKEELMSNFEEDVQQYFTDILTSAQLCIDETERLLWRLLQSVYGPLIPYDDENFVFEIDGKKYRLSSKNCDNFYESFSLNSKLGERIVEIANSYKYQYGHVVFNISDYKYRLSRIDKLLGKHGYMVLHKVSIDSFEKEEHLVFNAILDDGTRIDQEVCEMLFRLKTTEYITSPFTDSTVRPLLEDSKINIKNVINQSEEKNNKFLSEEIERLNLWADDKIQSVQLEVEQMRIQRKELQQQSDLVSNSIEKENIENQIIKLSKKIKLSWLELADAEEEVENQRKQMISNIRKVNSRESRVEMIFLVSFEIA
;
A
#
# COMPACT_ATOMS: atom_id res chain seq x y z
N MET A 1 -6.66 31.43 -51.45
CA MET A 1 -6.68 30.43 -50.35
C MET A 1 -6.87 29.02 -50.93
N LYS A 2 -6.09 28.05 -50.48
CA LYS A 2 -6.26 26.66 -50.87
C LYS A 2 -6.99 25.94 -49.77
N LYS A 3 -8.15 25.37 -50.11
CA LYS A 3 -8.93 24.55 -49.15
C LYS A 3 -8.17 23.29 -48.77
N LEU A 4 -8.20 22.90 -47.52
CA LEU A 4 -7.61 21.71 -46.99
C LEU A 4 -8.65 20.56 -46.94
N GLU A 5 -8.24 19.34 -47.12
CA GLU A 5 -9.11 18.16 -47.03
C GLU A 5 -9.39 17.77 -45.57
N ASN A 6 -8.41 18.03 -44.68
CA ASN A 6 -8.46 17.81 -43.25
C ASN A 6 -8.48 19.14 -42.51
N GLU A 7 -8.65 19.11 -41.18
CA GLU A 7 -8.72 20.25 -40.30
C GLU A 7 -7.43 20.41 -39.44
N PRO A 8 -6.28 20.79 -40.06
CA PRO A 8 -5.00 20.78 -39.37
C PRO A 8 -4.87 21.76 -38.19
N PHE A 9 -5.56 22.90 -38.20
CA PHE A 9 -5.52 23.86 -37.09
C PHE A 9 -6.31 23.31 -35.89
N ALA A 10 -7.49 22.72 -36.11
CA ALA A 10 -8.25 22.04 -35.08
C ALA A 10 -7.50 20.83 -34.55
N ALA A 11 -6.88 20.02 -35.43
CA ALA A 11 -6.07 18.88 -35.03
C ALA A 11 -4.88 19.28 -34.14
N LYS A 12 -4.16 20.37 -34.50
CA LYS A 12 -3.07 20.90 -33.68
C LYS A 12 -3.54 21.38 -32.33
N TYR A 13 -4.64 22.13 -32.28
CA TYR A 13 -5.22 22.54 -30.99
C TYR A 13 -5.57 21.34 -30.13
N CYS A 14 -6.39 20.41 -30.63
CA CYS A 14 -6.84 19.25 -29.88
C CYS A 14 -5.66 18.38 -29.39
N SER A 15 -4.67 18.12 -30.26
CA SER A 15 -3.50 17.30 -29.88
C SER A 15 -2.67 17.95 -28.77
N ASN A 16 -2.44 19.28 -28.86
CA ASN A 16 -1.74 20.01 -27.83
C ASN A 16 -2.56 20.07 -26.53
N ALA A 17 -3.86 20.37 -26.59
CA ALA A 17 -4.74 20.47 -25.42
C ALA A 17 -4.79 19.17 -24.61
N ILE A 18 -4.90 18.03 -25.28
CA ILE A 18 -4.94 16.72 -24.65
C ILE A 18 -3.57 16.30 -24.07
N SER A 19 -2.47 16.69 -24.71
CA SER A 19 -1.10 16.30 -24.32
C SER A 19 -0.41 17.30 -23.37
N LEU A 20 -1.10 18.33 -22.88
CA LEU A 20 -0.54 19.32 -21.96
C LEU A 20 -0.01 18.67 -20.69
N LYS A 21 1.22 19.05 -20.34
CA LYS A 21 1.79 18.71 -19.03
C LYS A 21 1.33 19.73 -18.01
N ARG A 22 0.58 19.27 -17.03
CA ARG A 22 0.09 20.09 -15.94
C ARG A 22 0.88 19.83 -14.67
N SER A 23 1.11 20.85 -13.85
CA SER A 23 1.84 20.72 -12.59
C SER A 23 0.90 20.81 -11.38
N GLY A 24 1.34 20.23 -10.25
CA GLY A 24 0.60 20.26 -8.98
C GLY A 24 -0.56 19.27 -8.90
N SER A 25 -1.49 19.52 -7.97
CA SER A 25 -2.60 18.65 -7.61
C SER A 25 -3.92 19.03 -8.29
N SER A 26 -3.90 19.37 -9.58
CA SER A 26 -5.14 19.67 -10.30
C SER A 26 -5.77 18.42 -10.90
N ILE A 27 -7.10 18.38 -10.93
CA ILE A 27 -7.85 17.23 -11.49
C ILE A 27 -7.57 17.07 -12.99
N GLU A 28 -7.36 18.17 -13.70
CA GLU A 28 -7.01 18.17 -15.11
C GLU A 28 -5.69 17.44 -15.38
N ARG A 29 -4.77 17.39 -14.39
CA ARG A 29 -3.52 16.64 -14.52
C ARG A 29 -3.77 15.15 -14.74
N ILE A 30 -4.71 14.57 -13.99
CA ILE A 30 -5.00 13.14 -14.02
C ILE A 30 -6.18 12.76 -14.92
N SER A 31 -6.81 13.70 -15.60
CA SER A 31 -8.01 13.47 -16.43
C SER A 31 -7.82 12.39 -17.48
N ASN A 32 -6.68 12.41 -18.19
CA ASN A 32 -6.34 11.39 -19.19
C ASN A 32 -6.18 9.99 -18.58
N THR A 33 -5.61 9.91 -17.38
CA THR A 33 -5.46 8.65 -16.66
C THR A 33 -6.81 8.12 -16.19
N LEU A 34 -7.66 8.99 -15.64
CA LEU A 34 -9.02 8.62 -15.23
C LEU A 34 -9.88 8.18 -16.42
N TYR A 35 -9.77 8.87 -17.54
CA TYR A 35 -10.46 8.51 -18.78
C TYR A 35 -10.01 7.15 -19.31
N SER A 36 -8.71 6.88 -19.35
CA SER A 36 -8.12 5.67 -19.92
C SER A 36 -8.28 4.44 -19.04
N SER A 37 -8.60 4.61 -17.76
CA SER A 37 -8.69 3.52 -16.80
C SER A 37 -10.09 2.90 -16.73
N LYS A 38 -10.14 1.58 -16.47
CA LYS A 38 -11.38 0.81 -16.28
C LYS A 38 -11.79 0.76 -14.80
N ILE A 39 -11.61 1.85 -14.07
CA ILE A 39 -11.95 1.94 -12.65
C ILE A 39 -13.29 2.64 -12.42
N THR A 40 -13.97 2.27 -11.33
CA THR A 40 -15.06 3.08 -10.80
C THR A 40 -14.45 4.24 -10.02
N MET A 41 -14.75 5.46 -10.42
CA MET A 41 -14.22 6.66 -9.76
C MET A 41 -14.83 6.82 -8.38
N THR A 42 -13.97 6.98 -7.39
CA THR A 42 -14.34 7.33 -6.02
C THR A 42 -13.55 8.58 -5.61
N PRO A 43 -14.17 9.55 -4.91
CA PRO A 43 -13.54 10.85 -4.67
C PRO A 43 -12.28 10.74 -3.81
N HIS A 44 -12.28 9.90 -2.78
CA HIS A 44 -11.12 9.70 -1.91
C HIS A 44 -9.90 9.15 -2.66
N GLN A 45 -10.09 8.22 -3.63
CA GLN A 45 -8.99 7.69 -4.44
C GLN A 45 -8.39 8.75 -5.37
N ILE A 46 -9.25 9.64 -5.90
CA ILE A 46 -8.81 10.79 -6.68
C ILE A 46 -8.01 11.75 -5.79
N ASP A 47 -8.53 12.07 -4.62
CA ASP A 47 -7.90 12.98 -3.65
C ASP A 47 -6.54 12.45 -3.18
N ALA A 48 -6.45 11.16 -2.82
CA ALA A 48 -5.19 10.51 -2.47
C ALA A 48 -4.16 10.58 -3.61
N ALA A 49 -4.58 10.38 -4.86
CA ALA A 49 -3.70 10.50 -6.01
C ALA A 49 -3.24 11.96 -6.23
N LEU A 50 -4.14 12.94 -6.09
CA LEU A 50 -3.81 14.37 -6.18
C LEU A 50 -2.86 14.80 -5.07
N PHE A 51 -3.02 14.26 -3.86
CA PHE A 51 -2.11 14.54 -2.74
C PHE A 51 -0.67 14.12 -3.07
N ALA A 52 -0.47 12.99 -3.75
CA ALA A 52 0.86 12.54 -4.17
C ALA A 52 1.55 13.50 -5.17
N PHE A 53 0.76 14.29 -5.89
CA PHE A 53 1.24 15.31 -6.83
C PHE A 53 1.26 16.73 -6.25
N LYS A 54 0.82 16.93 -4.99
CA LYS A 54 0.64 18.25 -4.39
C LYS A 54 1.93 19.08 -4.34
N SER A 55 3.07 18.45 -4.07
CA SER A 55 4.35 19.15 -4.04
C SER A 55 5.42 18.43 -4.86
N PRO A 56 6.09 19.11 -5.80
CA PRO A 56 7.14 18.53 -6.61
C PRO A 56 8.44 18.29 -5.82
N THR A 57 8.68 19.03 -4.74
CA THR A 57 9.90 18.97 -3.93
C THR A 57 9.92 17.79 -2.97
N ARG A 58 8.76 17.22 -2.66
CA ARG A 58 8.66 16.09 -1.72
C ARG A 58 9.27 14.83 -2.30
N LYS A 59 10.10 14.16 -1.49
CA LYS A 59 10.72 12.86 -1.84
C LYS A 59 9.73 11.70 -1.82
N GLY A 60 8.54 11.88 -1.24
CA GLY A 60 7.48 10.89 -1.24
C GLY A 60 6.29 11.24 -0.35
N VAL A 61 5.31 10.31 -0.31
CA VAL A 61 4.08 10.41 0.48
C VAL A 61 3.68 9.04 1.06
N ILE A 62 2.88 9.08 2.11
CA ILE A 62 2.23 7.91 2.71
C ILE A 62 0.73 7.98 2.39
N LEU A 63 0.20 6.97 1.74
CA LEU A 63 -1.24 6.77 1.58
C LEU A 63 -1.69 5.77 2.64
N ALA A 64 -2.40 6.29 3.64
CA ALA A 64 -2.74 5.57 4.87
C ALA A 64 -4.24 5.31 5.01
N ASP A 65 -4.97 5.23 3.90
CA ASP A 65 -6.40 4.96 3.86
C ASP A 65 -6.73 3.63 4.53
N GLU A 66 -7.88 3.54 5.20
CA GLU A 66 -8.30 2.31 5.90
C GLU A 66 -8.36 1.10 4.97
N VAL A 67 -8.29 -0.09 5.57
CA VAL A 67 -8.36 -1.37 4.83
C VAL A 67 -9.62 -1.42 3.98
N GLY A 68 -9.48 -1.79 2.71
CA GLY A 68 -10.62 -1.97 1.80
C GLY A 68 -11.07 -0.73 1.04
N LEU A 69 -10.46 0.46 1.23
CA LEU A 69 -10.75 1.68 0.47
C LEU A 69 -10.09 1.71 -0.91
N GLY A 70 -9.14 0.83 -1.18
CA GLY A 70 -8.57 0.64 -2.51
C GLY A 70 -7.23 1.34 -2.77
N LYS A 71 -6.32 1.35 -1.79
CA LYS A 71 -4.96 1.90 -1.91
C LYS A 71 -4.23 1.46 -3.19
N THR A 72 -4.44 0.24 -3.66
CA THR A 72 -3.88 -0.25 -4.94
C THR A 72 -4.39 0.56 -6.12
N ILE A 73 -5.65 1.04 -6.09
CA ILE A 73 -6.23 1.89 -7.14
C ILE A 73 -5.61 3.28 -7.08
N GLU A 74 -5.48 3.86 -5.89
CA GLU A 74 -4.83 5.16 -5.67
C GLU A 74 -3.41 5.16 -6.26
N ALA A 75 -2.61 4.16 -5.87
CA ALA A 75 -1.27 3.98 -6.42
C ALA A 75 -1.29 3.69 -7.92
N GLY A 76 -2.27 2.94 -8.42
CA GLY A 76 -2.48 2.68 -9.84
C GLY A 76 -2.69 3.95 -10.65
N ILE A 77 -3.48 4.91 -10.13
CA ILE A 77 -3.68 6.24 -10.76
C ILE A 77 -2.34 6.99 -10.80
N ILE A 78 -1.57 6.98 -9.71
CA ILE A 78 -0.27 7.67 -9.63
C ILE A 78 0.74 7.04 -10.60
N ILE A 79 0.79 5.72 -10.68
CA ILE A 79 1.67 4.98 -11.61
C ILE A 79 1.29 5.34 -13.05
N ALA A 80 0.00 5.23 -13.40
CA ALA A 80 -0.48 5.48 -14.75
C ALA A 80 -0.22 6.92 -15.17
N GLN A 81 -0.42 7.90 -14.29
CA GLN A 81 -0.13 9.30 -14.56
C GLN A 81 1.38 9.55 -14.73
N THR A 82 2.21 8.98 -13.86
CA THR A 82 3.67 9.09 -13.98
C THR A 82 4.17 8.49 -15.29
N TRP A 83 3.63 7.34 -15.67
CA TRP A 83 3.95 6.71 -16.94
C TRP A 83 3.47 7.54 -18.13
N PHE A 84 2.28 8.12 -18.07
CA PHE A 84 1.73 8.99 -19.11
C PHE A 84 2.60 10.24 -19.34
N GLU A 85 2.99 10.93 -18.25
CA GLU A 85 3.76 12.18 -18.33
C GLU A 85 5.20 11.99 -18.79
N LYS A 86 5.87 10.95 -18.30
CA LYS A 86 7.32 10.81 -18.44
C LYS A 86 7.76 9.59 -19.25
N ARG A 87 6.85 8.65 -19.53
CA ARG A 87 7.22 7.28 -19.92
C ARG A 87 8.24 6.68 -18.95
N GLY A 88 8.15 7.11 -17.70
CA GLY A 88 9.12 6.87 -16.64
C GLY A 88 9.12 5.43 -16.17
N LYS A 89 10.26 4.99 -15.66
CA LYS A 89 10.37 3.67 -15.03
C LYS A 89 9.82 3.71 -13.61
N VAL A 90 9.02 2.70 -13.26
CA VAL A 90 8.41 2.53 -11.92
C VAL A 90 8.84 1.20 -11.33
N ILE A 91 9.24 1.22 -10.06
CA ILE A 91 9.47 0.01 -9.28
C ILE A 91 8.37 -0.15 -8.22
N ILE A 92 7.81 -1.34 -8.11
CA ILE A 92 6.81 -1.68 -7.09
C ILE A 92 7.42 -2.74 -6.18
N VAL A 93 7.60 -2.40 -4.91
CA VAL A 93 8.03 -3.33 -3.86
C VAL A 93 6.80 -3.79 -3.10
N ALA A 94 6.49 -5.07 -3.19
CA ALA A 94 5.29 -5.64 -2.59
C ALA A 94 5.60 -7.00 -1.93
N PRO A 95 4.78 -7.46 -0.98
CA PRO A 95 4.83 -8.85 -0.52
C PRO A 95 4.75 -9.83 -1.70
N ALA A 96 5.51 -10.93 -1.62
CA ALA A 96 5.58 -11.91 -2.71
C ALA A 96 4.19 -12.46 -3.12
N SER A 97 3.27 -12.55 -2.16
CA SER A 97 1.88 -12.95 -2.37
C SER A 97 1.06 -11.96 -3.23
N LEU A 98 1.42 -10.67 -3.20
CA LEU A 98 0.68 -9.60 -3.90
C LEU A 98 1.21 -9.28 -5.29
N MET A 99 2.42 -9.72 -5.66
CA MET A 99 3.06 -9.32 -6.92
C MET A 99 2.19 -9.65 -8.15
N LYS A 100 1.54 -10.81 -8.17
CA LYS A 100 0.67 -11.21 -9.29
C LYS A 100 -0.63 -10.41 -9.33
N GLN A 101 -1.18 -10.08 -8.17
CA GLN A 101 -2.35 -9.21 -8.07
C GLN A 101 -2.02 -7.82 -8.63
N TRP A 102 -0.87 -7.25 -8.27
CA TRP A 102 -0.40 -5.98 -8.82
C TRP A 102 -0.30 -6.03 -10.34
N GLN A 103 0.30 -7.09 -10.88
CA GLN A 103 0.41 -7.28 -12.34
C GLN A 103 -0.97 -7.33 -13.01
N SER A 104 -1.91 -8.10 -12.45
CA SER A 104 -3.28 -8.23 -12.97
C SER A 104 -4.05 -6.91 -12.90
N GLU A 105 -4.00 -6.22 -11.74
CA GLU A 105 -4.70 -4.95 -11.55
C GLU A 105 -4.18 -3.84 -12.47
N LEU A 106 -2.86 -3.74 -12.67
CA LEU A 106 -2.27 -2.79 -13.60
C LEU A 106 -2.70 -3.07 -15.05
N SER A 107 -2.71 -4.33 -15.45
CA SER A 107 -3.12 -4.72 -16.79
C SER A 107 -4.62 -4.54 -17.03
N GLU A 108 -5.46 -5.04 -16.11
CA GLU A 108 -6.92 -5.07 -16.28
C GLU A 108 -7.55 -3.68 -16.11
N LYS A 109 -7.08 -2.89 -15.12
CA LYS A 109 -7.69 -1.62 -14.75
C LYS A 109 -7.06 -0.41 -15.41
N PHE A 110 -5.75 -0.45 -15.65
CA PHE A 110 -4.98 0.68 -16.19
C PHE A 110 -4.37 0.43 -17.56
N ASN A 111 -4.52 -0.78 -18.10
CA ASN A 111 -3.93 -1.20 -19.39
C ASN A 111 -2.41 -0.98 -19.42
N LEU A 112 -1.73 -1.24 -18.31
CA LEU A 112 -0.29 -1.10 -18.16
C LEU A 112 0.40 -2.47 -18.07
N GLU A 113 1.38 -2.70 -18.94
CA GLU A 113 2.20 -3.90 -18.89
C GLU A 113 3.28 -3.79 -17.80
N SER A 114 3.43 -4.82 -16.99
CA SER A 114 4.43 -4.89 -15.93
C SER A 114 5.12 -6.25 -15.88
N VAL A 115 6.34 -6.27 -15.36
CA VAL A 115 7.17 -7.47 -15.24
C VAL A 115 7.46 -7.77 -13.79
N ILE A 116 7.24 -9.03 -13.39
CA ILE A 116 7.64 -9.53 -12.07
C ILE A 116 9.11 -9.95 -12.13
N LEU A 117 9.95 -9.26 -11.34
CA LEU A 117 11.37 -9.56 -11.21
C LEU A 117 11.57 -10.58 -10.09
N ASP A 118 11.57 -11.85 -10.44
CA ASP A 118 11.94 -12.94 -9.56
C ASP A 118 13.37 -13.43 -9.84
N ARG A 119 13.87 -14.35 -9.01
CA ARG A 119 15.22 -14.91 -9.15
C ARG A 119 15.44 -15.61 -10.49
N LYS A 120 14.40 -16.27 -11.02
CA LYS A 120 14.46 -16.98 -12.30
C LYS A 120 14.59 -16.00 -13.46
N TYR A 121 13.78 -14.96 -13.43
CA TYR A 121 13.79 -13.92 -14.46
C TYR A 121 15.13 -13.16 -14.44
N TYR A 122 15.58 -12.71 -13.26
CA TYR A 122 16.88 -12.06 -13.08
C TYR A 122 18.03 -12.91 -13.62
N ASN A 123 18.11 -14.19 -13.23
CA ASN A 123 19.17 -15.09 -13.66
C ASN A 123 19.16 -15.33 -15.17
N SER A 124 18.03 -15.23 -15.87
CA SER A 124 17.93 -15.38 -17.32
C SER A 124 18.69 -14.27 -18.05
N TYR A 125 18.73 -13.07 -17.50
CA TYR A 125 19.49 -11.92 -18.02
C TYR A 125 20.94 -11.90 -17.49
N ALA A 126 21.16 -12.23 -16.23
CA ALA A 126 22.51 -12.26 -15.63
C ALA A 126 23.44 -13.25 -16.35
N LYS A 127 22.93 -14.40 -16.78
CA LYS A 127 23.70 -15.39 -17.58
C LYS A 127 24.20 -14.85 -18.93
N ARG A 128 23.66 -13.74 -19.42
CA ARG A 128 24.11 -13.07 -20.65
C ARG A 128 25.32 -12.13 -20.45
N GLY A 129 25.88 -12.06 -19.22
CA GLY A 129 27.10 -11.32 -18.91
C GLY A 129 26.95 -9.81 -18.74
N TYR A 130 25.76 -9.32 -18.47
CA TYR A 130 25.50 -7.89 -18.23
C TYR A 130 25.76 -7.48 -16.78
N ILE A 131 26.34 -6.29 -16.58
CA ILE A 131 26.71 -5.75 -15.27
C ILE A 131 25.46 -5.45 -14.41
N ASN A 132 24.40 -4.89 -15.02
CA ASN A 132 23.13 -4.66 -14.35
C ASN A 132 21.96 -5.13 -15.24
N PRO A 133 21.48 -6.36 -15.04
CA PRO A 133 20.40 -6.94 -15.85
C PRO A 133 19.08 -6.17 -15.80
N ILE A 134 18.82 -5.41 -14.74
CA ILE A 134 17.56 -4.65 -14.55
C ILE A 134 17.38 -3.57 -15.62
N ASN A 135 18.46 -2.97 -16.08
CA ASN A 135 18.42 -1.94 -17.13
C ASN A 135 17.99 -2.46 -18.51
N LEU A 136 18.06 -3.78 -18.72
CA LEU A 136 17.69 -4.43 -19.96
C LEU A 136 16.22 -4.86 -20.01
N ILE A 137 15.50 -4.72 -18.91
CA ILE A 137 14.08 -5.02 -18.86
C ILE A 137 13.35 -3.95 -19.68
N GLU A 138 12.69 -4.39 -20.76
CA GLU A 138 11.99 -3.49 -21.69
C GLU A 138 10.74 -2.85 -21.04
N SER A 139 10.12 -3.55 -20.08
CA SER A 139 8.98 -3.00 -19.35
C SER A 139 9.39 -1.82 -18.47
N ASN A 140 8.57 -0.77 -18.50
CA ASN A 140 8.77 0.40 -17.66
C ASN A 140 8.29 0.18 -16.20
N ILE A 141 7.53 -0.88 -15.93
CA ILE A 141 7.01 -1.18 -14.58
C ILE A 141 7.55 -2.53 -14.13
N ILE A 142 8.31 -2.50 -13.05
CA ILE A 142 8.96 -3.68 -12.46
C ILE A 142 8.37 -3.93 -11.08
N ILE A 143 7.89 -5.14 -10.84
CA ILE A 143 7.34 -5.58 -9.55
C ILE A 143 8.35 -6.52 -8.90
N VAL A 144 8.72 -6.25 -7.65
CA VAL A 144 9.75 -6.99 -6.91
C VAL A 144 9.31 -7.27 -5.47
N SER A 145 9.73 -8.41 -4.90
CA SER A 145 9.47 -8.67 -3.48
C SER A 145 10.47 -7.93 -2.57
N TYR A 146 10.13 -7.75 -1.28
CA TYR A 146 11.01 -7.17 -0.28
C TYR A 146 12.38 -7.88 -0.21
N GLN A 147 12.36 -9.21 -0.21
CA GLN A 147 13.56 -10.03 -0.16
C GLN A 147 14.42 -9.86 -1.41
N MET A 148 13.77 -9.81 -2.59
CA MET A 148 14.49 -9.61 -3.84
C MET A 148 15.02 -8.19 -3.97
N CYS A 149 14.26 -7.17 -3.53
CA CYS A 149 14.72 -5.79 -3.46
C CYS A 149 15.94 -5.65 -2.54
N SER A 150 15.91 -6.28 -1.37
CA SER A 150 17.04 -6.33 -0.44
C SER A 150 18.26 -7.04 -1.03
N ALA A 151 18.05 -8.14 -1.76
CA ALA A 151 19.15 -8.89 -2.40
C ALA A 151 19.80 -8.14 -3.57
N LEU A 152 19.06 -7.29 -4.28
CA LEU A 152 19.49 -6.52 -5.45
C LEU A 152 19.64 -5.02 -5.13
N LYS A 153 19.95 -4.67 -3.89
CA LYS A 153 19.96 -3.27 -3.42
C LYS A 153 20.86 -2.35 -4.22
N ASP A 154 22.06 -2.83 -4.58
CA ASP A 154 23.06 -2.03 -5.30
C ASP A 154 22.69 -1.88 -6.78
N GLU A 155 22.17 -2.94 -7.40
CA GLU A 155 21.71 -2.91 -8.78
C GLU A 155 20.49 -1.98 -8.94
N ILE A 156 19.51 -2.04 -8.02
CA ILE A 156 18.34 -1.19 -8.02
C ILE A 156 18.74 0.26 -7.80
N ARG A 157 19.60 0.54 -6.83
CA ARG A 157 20.11 1.91 -6.55
C ARG A 157 20.77 2.55 -7.75
N ASN A 158 21.47 1.75 -8.56
CA ASN A 158 22.16 2.21 -9.77
C ASN A 158 21.25 2.30 -11.01
N CYS A 159 19.98 1.93 -10.89
CA CYS A 159 18.97 2.17 -11.92
C CYS A 159 18.39 3.58 -11.81
N ARG A 160 17.69 4.02 -12.88
CA ARG A 160 16.91 5.26 -12.85
C ARG A 160 15.43 4.90 -12.83
N PHE A 161 14.81 5.05 -11.65
CA PHE A 161 13.36 4.96 -11.48
C PHE A 161 12.81 6.35 -11.16
N ASP A 162 11.69 6.71 -11.78
CA ASP A 162 11.00 7.98 -11.50
C ASP A 162 10.09 7.87 -10.28
N LEU A 163 9.64 6.65 -9.97
CA LEU A 163 8.72 6.38 -8.88
C LEU A 163 8.98 5.00 -8.29
N ALA A 164 8.96 4.91 -6.96
CA ALA A 164 8.95 3.67 -6.20
C ALA A 164 7.65 3.57 -5.38
N ILE A 165 6.88 2.53 -5.59
CA ILE A 165 5.70 2.20 -4.79
C ILE A 165 6.11 1.11 -3.79
N ILE A 166 5.74 1.29 -2.52
CA ILE A 166 6.04 0.32 -1.46
C ILE A 166 4.71 -0.08 -0.83
N ASP A 167 4.27 -1.29 -1.12
CA ASP A 167 3.01 -1.82 -0.60
C ASP A 167 3.24 -2.55 0.74
N GLU A 168 2.28 -2.44 1.67
CA GLU A 168 2.37 -2.89 3.06
C GLU A 168 3.63 -2.31 3.75
N ALA A 169 3.79 -0.99 3.64
CA ALA A 169 4.97 -0.25 4.09
C ALA A 169 5.22 -0.35 5.61
N HIS A 170 4.23 -0.79 6.40
CA HIS A 170 4.43 -1.08 7.83
C HIS A 170 5.53 -2.14 8.08
N LYS A 171 5.87 -2.96 7.08
CA LYS A 171 7.02 -3.88 7.15
C LYS A 171 8.37 -3.16 7.29
N LEU A 172 8.43 -1.87 6.97
CA LEU A 172 9.64 -1.04 7.09
C LEU A 172 9.68 -0.19 8.38
N ARG A 173 8.71 -0.33 9.29
CA ARG A 173 8.62 0.48 10.52
C ARG A 173 9.88 0.47 11.39
N ASN A 174 10.59 -0.67 11.43
CA ASN A 174 11.78 -0.86 12.26
C ASN A 174 13.10 -0.50 11.54
N VAL A 175 13.06 0.31 10.48
CA VAL A 175 14.23 0.69 9.69
C VAL A 175 15.30 1.47 10.48
N TYR A 176 14.94 2.04 11.63
CA TYR A 176 15.87 2.68 12.56
C TYR A 176 16.70 1.67 13.39
N ASN A 177 16.34 0.38 13.36
CA ASN A 177 17.08 -0.68 14.04
C ASN A 177 18.07 -1.31 13.05
N GLU A 178 19.36 -1.27 13.37
CA GLU A 178 20.42 -1.85 12.54
C GLU A 178 20.25 -3.36 12.30
N LYS A 179 19.60 -4.07 13.21
CA LYS A 179 19.30 -5.50 13.07
C LYS A 179 18.26 -5.81 11.99
N SER A 180 17.48 -4.82 11.55
CA SER A 180 16.46 -4.97 10.51
C SER A 180 17.08 -4.93 9.10
N ILE A 181 17.86 -5.94 8.74
CA ILE A 181 18.67 -5.98 7.52
C ILE A 181 17.83 -5.74 6.26
N THR A 182 16.70 -6.44 6.11
CA THR A 182 15.83 -6.30 4.91
C THR A 182 15.30 -4.89 4.77
N SER A 183 14.78 -4.29 5.85
CA SER A 183 14.23 -2.93 5.83
C SER A 183 15.29 -1.89 5.49
N ASN A 184 16.48 -2.00 6.11
CA ASN A 184 17.59 -1.10 5.84
C ASN A 184 18.09 -1.22 4.39
N ASN A 185 18.18 -2.42 3.85
CA ASN A 185 18.57 -2.65 2.46
C ASN A 185 17.54 -2.08 1.47
N VAL A 186 16.24 -2.23 1.73
CA VAL A 186 15.18 -1.65 0.90
C VAL A 186 15.23 -0.12 0.95
N LYS A 187 15.36 0.48 2.13
CA LYS A 187 15.54 1.93 2.28
C LYS A 187 16.73 2.42 1.46
N TYR A 188 17.89 1.75 1.57
CA TYR A 188 19.11 2.06 0.83
C TYR A 188 18.90 1.96 -0.69
N ALA A 189 18.26 0.90 -1.17
CA ALA A 189 18.00 0.67 -2.59
C ALA A 189 17.14 1.77 -3.22
N LEU A 190 16.16 2.29 -2.45
CA LEU A 190 15.17 3.23 -2.95
C LEU A 190 15.44 4.71 -2.58
N GLN A 191 16.58 5.00 -1.95
CA GLN A 191 16.88 6.33 -1.36
C GLN A 191 16.71 7.48 -2.34
N SER A 192 17.12 7.32 -3.59
CA SER A 192 17.16 8.39 -4.61
C SER A 192 15.86 8.57 -5.40
N PHE A 193 14.85 7.71 -5.19
CA PHE A 193 13.62 7.74 -5.96
C PHE A 193 12.49 8.46 -5.21
N LYS A 194 11.54 9.07 -5.95
CA LYS A 194 10.27 9.52 -5.37
C LYS A 194 9.47 8.30 -4.93
N LYS A 195 8.90 8.33 -3.71
CA LYS A 195 8.29 7.17 -3.08
C LYS A 195 6.80 7.39 -2.78
N VAL A 196 6.00 6.35 -2.93
CA VAL A 196 4.63 6.29 -2.41
C VAL A 196 4.53 5.04 -1.55
N LEU A 197 4.29 5.22 -0.27
CA LEU A 197 4.16 4.18 0.72
C LEU A 197 2.68 3.90 0.96
N LEU A 198 2.28 2.64 0.84
CA LEU A 198 0.90 2.19 1.06
C LEU A 198 0.84 1.40 2.36
N THR A 199 0.03 1.85 3.30
CA THR A 199 -0.21 1.12 4.54
C THR A 199 -1.58 1.49 5.11
N ALA A 200 -2.30 0.55 5.69
CA ALA A 200 -3.51 0.86 6.43
C ALA A 200 -3.21 1.27 7.88
N THR A 201 -2.06 0.84 8.40
CA THR A 201 -1.66 1.02 9.80
C THR A 201 -0.30 1.69 9.87
N PRO A 202 -0.22 3.03 9.68
CA PRO A 202 1.04 3.77 9.75
C PRO A 202 1.63 3.78 11.16
N ILE A 203 0.80 3.61 12.18
CA ILE A 203 1.17 3.48 13.59
C ILE A 203 0.57 2.17 14.08
N GLN A 204 1.40 1.21 14.46
CA GLN A 204 0.95 -0.04 15.05
C GLN A 204 1.23 -0.08 16.55
N ASN A 205 2.48 0.05 16.95
CA ASN A 205 2.94 -0.19 18.30
C ASN A 205 3.21 1.11 19.08
N ASN A 206 3.90 2.03 18.45
CA ASN A 206 4.26 3.31 19.06
C ASN A 206 4.52 4.38 17.98
N LEU A 207 4.72 5.62 18.40
CA LEU A 207 5.07 6.71 17.50
C LEU A 207 6.40 6.50 16.76
N LEU A 208 7.29 5.61 17.24
CA LEU A 208 8.53 5.27 16.53
C LEU A 208 8.27 4.51 15.22
N ASP A 209 7.14 3.80 15.08
CA ASP A 209 6.74 3.19 13.82
C ASP A 209 6.58 4.26 12.74
N LEU A 210 5.96 5.38 13.12
CA LEU A 210 5.77 6.52 12.24
C LEU A 210 7.11 7.16 11.86
N TYR A 211 8.02 7.34 12.84
CA TYR A 211 9.39 7.78 12.57
C TYR A 211 10.07 6.87 11.54
N GLY A 212 9.98 5.55 11.75
CA GLY A 212 10.55 4.56 10.86
C GLY A 212 10.02 4.69 9.43
N ILE A 213 8.71 4.72 9.25
CA ILE A 213 8.07 4.81 7.93
C ILE A 213 8.40 6.16 7.26
N CYS A 214 8.32 7.27 7.98
CA CYS A 214 8.66 8.60 7.45
C CYS A 214 10.14 8.68 7.03
N SER A 215 11.05 8.04 7.78
CA SER A 215 12.48 8.02 7.46
C SER A 215 12.81 7.23 6.18
N VAL A 216 11.91 6.36 5.71
CA VAL A 216 12.04 5.70 4.40
C VAL A 216 11.80 6.71 3.28
N ILE A 217 10.89 7.66 3.48
CA ILE A 217 10.63 8.75 2.51
C ILE A 217 11.80 9.72 2.53
N ASP A 218 12.03 10.31 3.70
CA ASP A 218 13.06 11.33 3.90
C ASP A 218 13.47 11.35 5.38
N GLU A 219 14.77 11.24 5.65
CA GLU A 219 15.32 11.32 7.01
C GLU A 219 15.14 12.71 7.62
N ASP A 220 14.98 13.72 6.78
CA ASP A 220 14.86 15.12 7.20
C ASP A 220 13.46 15.49 7.70
N ILE A 221 12.45 14.59 7.65
CA ILE A 221 11.09 14.90 8.11
C ILE A 221 11.06 15.09 9.64
N PHE A 222 11.74 14.22 10.39
CA PHE A 222 11.77 14.23 11.85
C PHE A 222 13.18 14.29 12.44
N GLY A 223 14.20 14.46 11.62
CA GLY A 223 15.57 14.53 12.05
C GLY A 223 16.07 13.28 12.77
N ASP A 224 16.76 13.45 13.90
CA ASP A 224 17.33 12.35 14.67
C ASP A 224 16.28 11.64 15.56
N ILE A 225 16.45 10.33 15.75
CA ILE A 225 15.54 9.50 16.56
C ILE A 225 15.48 9.94 18.03
N ASN A 226 16.57 10.50 18.60
CA ASN A 226 16.60 10.95 19.99
C ASN A 226 15.78 12.23 20.16
N VAL A 227 15.82 13.14 19.18
CA VAL A 227 14.98 14.34 19.12
C VAL A 227 13.53 13.94 18.99
N PHE A 228 13.22 13.01 18.11
CA PHE A 228 11.87 12.50 17.96
C PHE A 228 11.32 11.91 19.27
N LYS A 229 12.11 11.10 19.97
CA LYS A 229 11.73 10.54 21.27
C LYS A 229 11.52 11.62 22.33
N TYR A 230 12.38 12.63 22.35
CA TYR A 230 12.28 13.71 23.31
C TYR A 230 11.06 14.59 23.06
N ASN A 231 10.84 15.03 21.82
CA ASN A 231 9.78 15.95 21.46
C ASN A 231 8.40 15.26 21.45
N TYR A 232 8.28 14.08 20.81
CA TYR A 232 6.97 13.48 20.48
C TYR A 232 6.60 12.24 21.31
N ILE A 233 7.52 11.73 22.16
CA ILE A 233 7.19 10.64 23.08
C ILE A 233 7.21 11.16 24.51
N LYS A 234 8.26 11.91 24.90
CA LYS A 234 8.39 12.39 26.29
C LYS A 234 7.61 13.69 26.54
N ASN A 235 7.61 14.63 25.61
CA ASN A 235 6.96 15.95 25.69
C ASN A 235 5.84 16.06 24.65
N TYR A 236 5.00 15.04 24.58
CA TYR A 236 3.98 14.89 23.55
C TYR A 236 2.97 16.04 23.50
N ASP A 237 2.37 16.38 24.66
CA ASP A 237 1.29 17.36 24.76
C ASP A 237 1.73 18.77 24.31
N GLU A 238 3.01 19.09 24.42
CA GLU A 238 3.56 20.38 24.02
C GLU A 238 3.84 20.47 22.50
N ASN A 239 4.06 19.34 21.82
CA ASN A 239 4.56 19.30 20.43
C ASN A 239 3.61 18.59 19.45
N ILE A 240 2.37 18.33 19.87
CA ILE A 240 1.40 17.62 19.01
C ILE A 240 1.05 18.40 17.74
N GLU A 241 0.85 19.70 17.84
CA GLU A 241 0.50 20.55 16.69
C GLU A 241 1.62 20.54 15.64
N GLU A 242 2.87 20.55 16.09
CA GLU A 242 4.03 20.45 15.19
C GLU A 242 4.10 19.07 14.50
N LEU A 243 3.88 18.00 15.29
CA LEU A 243 3.81 16.64 14.75
C LEU A 243 2.74 16.53 13.67
N GLU A 244 1.52 17.05 13.92
CA GLU A 244 0.43 17.09 12.96
C GLU A 244 0.80 17.87 11.70
N HIS A 245 1.39 19.04 11.85
CA HIS A 245 1.79 19.89 10.73
C HIS A 245 2.79 19.15 9.82
N ARG A 246 3.80 18.51 10.41
CA ARG A 246 4.78 17.72 9.67
C ARG A 246 4.12 16.54 8.95
N LEU A 247 3.20 15.83 9.61
CA LEU A 247 2.49 14.68 9.03
C LEU A 247 1.51 15.06 7.94
N LYS A 248 0.70 16.11 8.12
CA LYS A 248 -0.23 16.62 7.09
C LYS A 248 0.48 16.94 5.78
N SER A 249 1.78 17.20 5.84
CA SER A 249 2.59 17.42 4.65
C SER A 249 2.91 16.16 3.85
N VAL A 250 3.04 14.99 4.50
CA VAL A 250 3.54 13.75 3.87
C VAL A 250 2.57 12.57 3.93
N MET A 251 1.50 12.64 4.73
CA MET A 251 0.54 11.55 4.91
C MET A 251 -0.88 11.99 4.53
N HIS A 252 -1.53 11.14 3.74
CA HIS A 252 -2.96 11.22 3.42
C HIS A 252 -3.69 10.02 4.02
N ARG A 253 -4.85 10.26 4.62
CA ARG A 253 -5.66 9.20 5.21
C ARG A 253 -7.14 9.51 5.08
N THR A 254 -7.89 8.51 4.60
CA THR A 254 -9.35 8.52 4.56
C THR A 254 -9.91 7.42 5.45
N LEU A 255 -10.94 7.75 6.21
CA LEU A 255 -11.67 6.80 7.05
C LEU A 255 -12.90 6.27 6.31
N ARG A 256 -13.29 5.03 6.60
CA ARG A 256 -14.52 4.43 6.06
C ARG A 256 -15.78 5.25 6.40
N SER A 257 -15.81 5.85 7.59
CA SER A 257 -16.90 6.73 8.03
C SER A 257 -17.12 7.93 7.10
N GLN A 258 -16.05 8.49 6.54
CA GLN A 258 -16.08 9.65 5.66
C GLN A 258 -16.63 9.33 4.25
N VAL A 259 -16.52 8.07 3.83
CA VAL A 259 -16.90 7.64 2.47
C VAL A 259 -18.20 6.82 2.39
N GLN A 260 -18.88 6.58 3.51
CA GLN A 260 -20.10 5.76 3.57
C GLN A 260 -21.23 6.23 2.65
N GLN A 261 -21.31 7.51 2.34
CA GLN A 261 -22.32 8.05 1.44
C GLN A 261 -22.09 7.68 -0.03
N TYR A 262 -20.85 7.47 -0.41
CA TYR A 262 -20.43 7.14 -1.78
C TYR A 262 -20.17 5.65 -1.95
N ILE A 263 -19.76 4.97 -0.87
CA ILE A 263 -19.41 3.57 -0.85
C ILE A 263 -20.31 2.87 0.15
N LYS A 264 -21.20 2.03 -0.38
CA LYS A 264 -21.98 1.14 0.48
C LYS A 264 -21.13 -0.06 0.84
N PHE A 265 -20.68 -0.10 2.08
CA PHE A 265 -20.08 -1.31 2.65
C PHE A 265 -21.22 -2.24 3.08
N THR A 266 -21.01 -3.52 2.88
CA THR A 266 -21.88 -4.56 3.43
C THR A 266 -21.64 -4.70 4.94
N ASN A 267 -22.59 -5.28 5.66
CA ASN A 267 -22.44 -5.49 7.09
C ASN A 267 -21.57 -6.72 7.38
N ARG A 268 -21.03 -6.76 8.60
CA ARG A 268 -20.41 -7.95 9.18
C ARG A 268 -21.44 -8.60 10.09
N ILE A 269 -21.65 -9.89 9.93
CA ILE A 269 -22.57 -10.67 10.76
C ILE A 269 -21.74 -11.66 11.57
N PRO A 270 -21.27 -11.29 12.76
CA PRO A 270 -20.50 -12.19 13.61
C PRO A 270 -21.40 -13.26 14.21
N LYS A 271 -20.93 -14.49 14.19
CA LYS A 271 -21.59 -15.65 14.80
C LYS A 271 -20.56 -16.47 15.56
N THR A 272 -20.81 -16.71 16.83
CA THR A 272 -19.96 -17.55 17.67
C THR A 272 -20.64 -18.88 17.90
N PHE A 273 -19.95 -19.96 17.59
CA PHE A 273 -20.37 -21.31 17.88
C PHE A 273 -19.59 -21.83 19.08
N TYR A 274 -20.33 -22.11 20.16
CA TYR A 274 -19.76 -22.74 21.34
C TYR A 274 -19.80 -24.27 21.19
N PHE A 275 -18.74 -24.92 21.62
CA PHE A 275 -18.65 -26.38 21.67
C PHE A 275 -18.04 -26.81 23.00
N GLU A 276 -18.33 -28.04 23.41
CA GLU A 276 -17.76 -28.67 24.58
C GLU A 276 -16.88 -29.84 24.14
N GLN A 277 -15.66 -29.91 24.66
CA GLN A 277 -14.78 -31.04 24.43
C GLN A 277 -15.34 -32.28 25.10
N ASN A 278 -15.15 -33.43 24.47
CA ASN A 278 -15.46 -34.71 25.08
C ASN A 278 -14.43 -35.06 26.20
N ASP A 279 -14.73 -36.04 27.04
CA ASP A 279 -13.90 -36.40 28.18
C ASP A 279 -12.46 -36.76 27.80
N ILE A 280 -12.27 -37.41 26.64
CA ILE A 280 -10.94 -37.82 26.16
C ILE A 280 -10.15 -36.57 25.68
N GLU A 281 -10.79 -35.70 24.92
CA GLU A 281 -10.17 -34.43 24.47
C GLU A 281 -9.75 -33.58 25.68
N THR A 282 -10.61 -33.51 26.70
CA THR A 282 -10.31 -32.77 27.94
C THR A 282 -9.13 -33.39 28.67
N ALA A 283 -9.07 -34.73 28.76
CA ALA A 283 -7.95 -35.41 29.40
C ALA A 283 -6.62 -35.21 28.66
N VAL A 284 -6.62 -35.16 27.31
CA VAL A 284 -5.43 -34.79 26.51
C VAL A 284 -5.00 -33.38 26.82
N TYR A 285 -5.94 -32.45 26.81
CA TYR A 285 -5.68 -31.02 27.10
C TYR A 285 -5.04 -30.85 28.49
N GLU A 286 -5.64 -31.44 29.53
CA GLU A 286 -5.11 -31.40 30.89
C GLU A 286 -3.72 -32.03 31.02
N SER A 287 -3.49 -33.14 30.33
CA SER A 287 -2.19 -33.81 30.32
C SER A 287 -1.09 -32.94 29.69
N ILE A 288 -1.37 -32.27 28.55
CA ILE A 288 -0.43 -31.35 27.94
C ILE A 288 -0.21 -30.12 28.83
N ARG A 289 -1.28 -29.57 29.42
CA ARG A 289 -1.17 -28.45 30.37
C ARG A 289 -0.30 -28.79 31.56
N LYS A 290 -0.49 -29.98 32.15
CA LYS A 290 0.35 -30.51 33.25
C LYS A 290 1.80 -30.63 32.80
N LEU A 291 2.06 -31.14 31.59
CA LEU A 291 3.41 -31.25 31.01
C LEU A 291 4.07 -29.85 30.92
N LEU A 292 3.34 -28.82 30.50
CA LEU A 292 3.84 -27.46 30.39
C LEU A 292 4.15 -26.82 31.75
N LEU A 293 3.30 -27.07 32.77
CA LEU A 293 3.46 -26.55 34.12
C LEU A 293 4.57 -27.25 34.91
N ASP A 294 4.70 -28.57 34.74
CA ASP A 294 5.63 -29.43 35.49
C ASP A 294 7.03 -29.50 34.85
N SER A 295 7.20 -28.94 33.62
CA SER A 295 8.51 -28.84 32.98
C SER A 295 9.46 -27.94 33.78
N GLY A 296 10.34 -28.56 34.57
CA GLY A 296 11.32 -27.90 35.42
C GLY A 296 12.46 -27.24 34.64
N GLU A 297 13.39 -26.61 35.39
CA GLU A 297 14.54 -25.90 34.82
C GLU A 297 15.49 -26.77 34.00
N ASN A 298 15.44 -28.08 34.15
CA ASN A 298 16.33 -29.06 33.51
C ASN A 298 15.61 -29.94 32.48
N SER A 299 14.44 -29.53 31.95
CA SER A 299 13.72 -30.30 30.95
C SER A 299 14.49 -30.29 29.60
N TYR A 300 14.67 -31.49 29.03
CA TYR A 300 15.21 -31.64 27.67
C TYR A 300 14.11 -31.47 26.62
N LEU A 301 12.86 -31.67 27.00
CA LEU A 301 11.70 -31.47 26.15
C LEU A 301 11.46 -30.01 25.87
N ILE A 302 11.58 -29.15 26.91
CA ILE A 302 11.32 -27.72 26.85
C ILE A 302 12.55 -26.95 27.37
N PRO A 303 13.59 -26.75 26.54
CA PRO A 303 14.78 -25.96 26.91
C PRO A 303 14.41 -24.53 27.31
N LYS A 304 15.08 -23.99 28.33
CA LYS A 304 14.85 -22.62 28.82
C LYS A 304 14.90 -21.55 27.71
N SER A 305 15.85 -21.68 26.79
CA SER A 305 16.04 -20.77 25.66
C SER A 305 14.87 -20.72 24.68
N GLN A 306 14.08 -21.79 24.59
CA GLN A 306 12.98 -21.96 23.66
C GLN A 306 11.63 -22.21 24.34
N LYS A 307 11.57 -22.12 25.68
CA LYS A 307 10.36 -22.42 26.47
C LYS A 307 9.14 -21.67 25.98
N HIS A 308 9.27 -20.35 25.79
CA HIS A 308 8.18 -19.50 25.35
C HIS A 308 7.59 -19.94 24.01
N LEU A 309 8.47 -20.25 23.05
CA LEU A 309 8.07 -20.68 21.71
C LEU A 309 7.35 -22.03 21.71
N ILE A 310 7.87 -23.02 22.45
CA ILE A 310 7.25 -24.36 22.55
C ILE A 310 5.87 -24.26 23.20
N VAL A 311 5.76 -23.48 24.28
CA VAL A 311 4.48 -23.26 24.96
C VAL A 311 3.47 -22.59 24.01
N LEU A 312 3.88 -21.55 23.29
CA LEU A 312 3.03 -20.90 22.28
C LEU A 312 2.52 -21.88 21.23
N ILE A 313 3.42 -22.70 20.66
CA ILE A 313 3.08 -23.70 19.65
C ILE A 313 2.05 -24.70 20.20
N LEU A 314 2.33 -25.30 21.35
CA LEU A 314 1.42 -26.29 21.93
C LEU A 314 0.07 -25.69 22.31
N CYS A 315 0.04 -24.47 22.87
CA CYS A 315 -1.21 -23.78 23.20
C CYS A 315 -2.07 -23.49 21.97
N LYS A 316 -1.46 -23.02 20.88
CA LYS A 316 -2.19 -22.77 19.61
C LYS A 316 -2.72 -24.07 19.01
N LEU A 317 -1.92 -25.14 19.02
CA LEU A 317 -2.33 -26.44 18.49
C LEU A 317 -3.42 -27.11 19.33
N MET A 318 -3.42 -26.94 20.66
CA MET A 318 -4.51 -27.41 21.53
C MET A 318 -5.87 -26.78 21.16
N GLY A 319 -5.87 -25.56 20.65
CA GLY A 319 -7.06 -24.92 20.11
C GLY A 319 -7.40 -25.31 18.66
N SER A 320 -6.55 -26.08 17.96
CA SER A 320 -6.69 -26.40 16.52
C SER A 320 -7.28 -27.81 16.29
N SER A 321 -6.47 -28.85 16.13
CA SER A 321 -6.92 -30.23 15.94
C SER A 321 -6.05 -31.27 16.63
N MET A 322 -6.64 -32.42 17.00
CA MET A 322 -5.90 -33.54 17.61
C MET A 322 -4.82 -34.09 16.68
N ARG A 323 -5.07 -34.08 15.36
CA ARG A 323 -4.07 -34.53 14.37
C ARG A 323 -2.81 -33.68 14.38
N ALA A 324 -2.95 -32.36 14.53
CA ALA A 324 -1.82 -31.43 14.63
C ALA A 324 -1.04 -31.65 15.93
N ILE A 325 -1.74 -31.85 17.05
CA ILE A 325 -1.13 -32.16 18.36
C ILE A 325 -0.33 -33.45 18.31
N ILE A 326 -0.93 -34.54 17.83
CA ILE A 326 -0.28 -35.85 17.72
C ILE A 326 1.00 -35.76 16.90
N TYR A 327 0.97 -35.07 15.77
CA TYR A 327 2.14 -34.89 14.91
C TYR A 327 3.27 -34.17 15.64
N THR A 328 2.95 -33.04 16.28
CA THR A 328 3.92 -32.24 17.03
C THR A 328 4.53 -33.00 18.20
N LEU A 329 3.70 -33.71 18.99
CA LEU A 329 4.19 -34.51 20.11
C LEU A 329 5.07 -35.70 19.65
N LYS A 330 4.75 -36.31 18.50
CA LYS A 330 5.61 -37.34 17.89
C LYS A 330 6.96 -36.79 17.47
N ASN A 331 7.00 -35.60 16.85
CA ASN A 331 8.26 -34.97 16.50
C ASN A 331 9.10 -34.62 17.73
N MET A 332 8.47 -34.07 18.77
CA MET A 332 9.13 -33.80 20.05
C MET A 332 9.70 -35.10 20.69
N ARG A 333 8.93 -36.18 20.68
CA ARG A 333 9.39 -37.50 21.19
C ARG A 333 10.56 -38.02 20.38
N ASN A 334 10.49 -37.99 19.05
CA ASN A 334 11.55 -38.45 18.16
C ASN A 334 12.87 -37.70 18.41
N ARG A 335 12.79 -36.38 18.57
CA ARG A 335 13.93 -35.55 18.94
C ARG A 335 14.56 -35.97 20.27
N LEU A 336 13.77 -36.26 21.29
CA LEU A 336 14.30 -36.76 22.56
C LEU A 336 14.97 -38.11 22.40
N ILE A 337 14.46 -38.99 21.55
CA ILE A 337 15.07 -40.28 21.24
C ILE A 337 16.42 -40.10 20.54
N GLU A 338 16.51 -39.17 19.59
CA GLU A 338 17.76 -38.81 18.91
C GLU A 338 18.76 -38.16 19.86
N THR A 339 18.34 -37.23 20.71
CA THR A 339 19.15 -36.63 21.76
C THR A 339 19.71 -37.68 22.71
N LYS A 340 18.90 -38.70 23.08
CA LYS A 340 19.34 -39.80 23.91
C LYS A 340 20.41 -40.66 23.22
N GLN A 341 20.33 -40.82 21.89
CA GLN A 341 21.26 -41.65 21.11
C GLN A 341 22.56 -40.91 20.78
N THR A 342 22.46 -39.65 20.39
CA THR A 342 23.59 -38.88 19.91
C THR A 342 24.35 -38.11 21.01
N GLY A 343 23.68 -37.83 22.11
CA GLY A 343 24.24 -36.97 23.16
C GLY A 343 24.26 -35.50 22.82
N ILE A 344 23.66 -35.08 21.73
CA ILE A 344 23.60 -33.68 21.23
C ILE A 344 22.17 -33.17 21.37
N ILE A 345 22.02 -31.99 21.98
CA ILE A 345 20.74 -31.31 22.04
C ILE A 345 20.64 -30.44 20.78
N GLU A 346 19.82 -30.87 19.84
CA GLU A 346 19.53 -30.11 18.63
C GLU A 346 18.49 -29.03 18.90
N GLU A 347 18.67 -27.87 18.28
CA GLU A 347 17.70 -26.78 18.29
C GLU A 347 16.39 -27.19 17.61
N ILE A 348 15.30 -26.57 18.07
CA ILE A 348 13.98 -26.77 17.46
C ILE A 348 13.97 -26.00 16.13
N ASN A 349 13.91 -26.74 15.04
CA ASN A 349 13.63 -26.14 13.74
C ASN A 349 12.12 -25.87 13.63
N LEU A 350 11.73 -24.61 13.46
CA LEU A 350 10.33 -24.19 13.33
C LEU A 350 9.63 -24.87 12.15
N GLU A 351 10.37 -25.18 11.08
CA GLU A 351 9.82 -25.93 9.94
C GLU A 351 9.29 -27.30 10.31
N ASP A 352 9.87 -27.97 11.34
CA ASP A 352 9.42 -29.27 11.82
C ASP A 352 8.08 -29.19 12.56
N TYR A 353 7.69 -28.00 13.01
CA TYR A 353 6.43 -27.73 13.70
C TYR A 353 5.38 -27.05 12.82
N GLU A 354 5.71 -26.84 11.52
CA GLU A 354 4.81 -26.36 10.47
C GLU A 354 4.13 -25.01 10.75
N ILE A 355 4.79 -24.16 11.52
CA ILE A 355 4.37 -22.77 11.71
C ILE A 355 5.00 -21.94 10.59
N ASP A 356 4.19 -21.48 9.65
CA ASP A 356 4.58 -20.61 8.53
C ASP A 356 4.84 -19.14 8.97
N ASP A 357 5.20 -18.91 10.23
CA ASP A 357 5.38 -17.57 10.78
C ASP A 357 6.85 -17.14 10.65
N GLU A 358 7.22 -16.49 9.54
CA GLU A 358 8.56 -15.91 9.31
C GLU A 358 8.95 -14.86 10.38
N GLU A 359 8.00 -14.43 11.21
CA GLU A 359 8.20 -13.40 12.22
C GLU A 359 8.89 -13.88 13.50
N TYR A 360 8.96 -15.20 13.75
CA TYR A 360 9.53 -15.77 14.99
C TYR A 360 10.97 -16.26 14.87
N VAL A 361 11.65 -16.05 13.75
CA VAL A 361 13.02 -16.50 13.52
C VAL A 361 14.02 -15.54 14.19
N GLU A 362 14.25 -15.67 15.48
CA GLU A 362 15.49 -15.20 16.13
C GLU A 362 16.39 -16.43 16.36
N SER A 363 17.37 -16.61 15.50
CA SER A 363 18.38 -17.66 15.65
C SER A 363 19.42 -17.28 16.71
N SER A 364 19.49 -18.05 17.78
CA SER A 364 20.64 -18.04 18.68
C SER A 364 21.22 -19.46 18.76
N ILE A 365 22.37 -19.64 18.14
CA ILE A 365 23.13 -20.89 18.19
C ILE A 365 23.75 -21.00 19.59
N ILE A 366 23.38 -22.02 20.35
CA ILE A 366 24.08 -22.40 21.57
C ILE A 366 24.36 -23.93 21.51
N GLU A 367 25.56 -24.26 21.11
CA GLU A 367 26.08 -25.60 21.30
C GLU A 367 26.48 -25.77 22.80
N THR A 368 25.76 -26.59 23.52
CA THR A 368 26.17 -27.01 24.87
C THR A 368 26.26 -28.54 24.95
N SER A 369 27.48 -29.01 25.02
CA SER A 369 27.75 -30.41 25.41
C SER A 369 27.56 -30.54 26.92
N ALA A 370 26.33 -30.80 27.38
CA ALA A 370 26.00 -31.11 28.79
C ALA A 370 25.93 -32.61 29.00
N LYS A 371 26.32 -33.09 30.21
CA LYS A 371 26.08 -34.49 30.60
C LYS A 371 24.58 -34.73 30.66
N ILE A 372 24.08 -35.61 29.82
CA ILE A 372 22.67 -35.92 29.67
C ILE A 372 22.21 -36.88 30.81
N ASP A 373 21.15 -36.52 31.55
CA ASP A 373 20.48 -37.38 32.48
C ASP A 373 19.50 -38.33 31.75
N GLN A 374 19.96 -39.52 31.53
CA GLN A 374 19.20 -40.57 30.82
C GLN A 374 17.85 -40.91 31.52
N ASN A 375 17.78 -40.81 32.84
CA ASN A 375 16.56 -41.13 33.58
C ASN A 375 15.48 -40.05 33.33
N GLN A 376 15.88 -38.80 33.23
CA GLN A 376 14.96 -37.72 32.95
C GLN A 376 14.43 -37.78 31.51
N ILE A 377 15.29 -38.01 30.52
CA ILE A 377 14.87 -38.19 29.14
C ILE A 377 13.87 -39.34 28.99
N ASN A 378 14.14 -40.47 29.66
CA ASN A 378 13.22 -41.63 29.60
C ASN A 378 11.85 -41.26 30.15
N ARG A 379 11.78 -40.56 31.30
CA ARG A 379 10.49 -40.13 31.89
C ARG A 379 9.74 -39.17 30.93
N GLU A 380 10.45 -38.25 30.30
CA GLU A 380 9.84 -37.31 29.32
C GLU A 380 9.33 -38.06 28.09
N ILE A 381 10.05 -39.06 27.55
CA ILE A 381 9.62 -39.92 26.44
C ILE A 381 8.38 -40.74 26.84
N GLU A 382 8.36 -41.36 28.04
CA GLU A 382 7.22 -42.15 28.56
C GLU A 382 5.98 -41.26 28.70
N THR A 383 6.13 -40.05 29.26
CA THR A 383 5.03 -39.09 29.40
C THR A 383 4.48 -38.67 28.04
N LEU A 384 5.34 -38.34 27.07
CA LEU A 384 4.89 -38.00 25.71
C LEU A 384 4.19 -39.17 25.05
N THR A 385 4.70 -40.42 25.25
CA THR A 385 4.09 -41.61 24.64
C THR A 385 2.68 -41.84 25.17
N SER A 386 2.46 -41.69 26.49
CA SER A 386 1.14 -41.84 27.07
C SER A 386 0.15 -40.77 26.61
N ILE A 387 0.60 -39.52 26.43
CA ILE A 387 -0.24 -38.44 25.88
C ILE A 387 -0.58 -38.69 24.41
N ILE A 388 0.37 -39.19 23.61
CA ILE A 388 0.15 -39.53 22.20
C ILE A 388 -0.89 -40.66 22.08
N GLU A 389 -0.76 -41.72 22.88
CA GLU A 389 -1.72 -42.83 22.87
C GLU A 389 -3.13 -42.41 23.26
N LEU A 390 -3.24 -41.54 24.27
CA LEU A 390 -4.52 -40.94 24.66
C LEU A 390 -5.11 -40.07 23.53
N ALA A 391 -4.31 -39.22 22.88
CA ALA A 391 -4.75 -38.39 21.79
C ALA A 391 -5.16 -39.22 20.55
N GLU A 392 -4.47 -40.32 20.24
CA GLU A 392 -4.83 -41.23 19.16
C GLU A 392 -6.15 -41.97 19.40
N SER A 393 -6.61 -42.05 20.64
CA SER A 393 -7.91 -42.66 20.97
C SER A 393 -9.11 -41.76 20.67
N VAL A 394 -8.91 -40.50 20.36
CA VAL A 394 -9.97 -39.56 19.96
C VAL A 394 -10.46 -39.91 18.56
N ASN A 395 -11.67 -40.44 18.44
CA ASN A 395 -12.27 -40.79 17.15
C ASN A 395 -13.02 -39.62 16.48
N GLU A 396 -13.70 -38.82 17.27
CA GLU A 396 -14.47 -37.66 16.80
C GLU A 396 -14.03 -36.42 17.55
N GLU A 397 -13.70 -35.38 16.78
CA GLU A 397 -13.35 -34.08 17.36
C GLU A 397 -14.60 -33.19 17.48
N SER A 398 -14.86 -32.74 18.72
CA SER A 398 -16.04 -31.92 19.07
C SER A 398 -16.08 -30.62 18.24
N LYS A 399 -14.94 -29.97 18.01
CA LYS A 399 -14.80 -28.78 17.21
C LYS A 399 -15.16 -28.99 15.74
N TYR A 400 -14.79 -30.14 15.16
CA TYR A 400 -15.16 -30.52 13.80
C TYR A 400 -16.68 -30.69 13.64
N SER A 401 -17.33 -31.32 14.64
CA SER A 401 -18.79 -31.45 14.65
C SER A 401 -19.49 -30.10 14.69
N ALA A 402 -18.96 -29.12 15.44
CA ALA A 402 -19.44 -27.76 15.45
C ALA A 402 -19.24 -27.05 14.08
N LEU A 403 -18.11 -27.31 13.39
CA LEU A 403 -17.87 -26.82 12.04
C LEU A 403 -18.95 -27.30 11.06
N LEU A 404 -19.27 -28.60 11.06
CA LEU A 404 -20.31 -29.16 10.19
C LEU A 404 -21.70 -28.52 10.42
N GLN A 405 -22.07 -28.26 11.67
CA GLN A 405 -23.31 -27.57 12.02
C GLN A 405 -23.27 -26.13 11.51
N SER A 406 -22.16 -25.42 11.69
CA SER A 406 -21.99 -24.04 11.25
C SER A 406 -22.06 -23.90 9.73
N LEU A 407 -21.46 -24.84 8.97
CA LEU A 407 -21.51 -24.87 7.50
C LEU A 407 -22.93 -25.04 7.00
N LYS A 408 -23.71 -25.99 7.56
CA LYS A 408 -25.11 -26.20 7.18
C LYS A 408 -25.96 -24.94 7.42
N TYR A 409 -25.80 -24.33 8.60
CA TYR A 409 -26.50 -23.08 8.94
C TYR A 409 -26.14 -21.95 7.96
N SER A 410 -24.85 -21.76 7.71
CA SER A 410 -24.35 -20.64 6.93
C SER A 410 -24.66 -20.74 5.44
N PHE A 411 -24.54 -21.94 4.84
CA PHE A 411 -24.94 -22.12 3.45
C PHE A 411 -26.45 -21.89 3.25
N ALA A 412 -27.28 -22.32 4.21
CA ALA A 412 -28.71 -22.00 4.17
C ALA A 412 -28.98 -20.48 4.27
N HIS A 413 -28.15 -19.74 5.04
CA HIS A 413 -28.23 -18.28 5.14
C HIS A 413 -27.76 -17.61 3.83
N LEU A 414 -26.60 -17.99 3.29
CA LEU A 414 -26.08 -17.46 2.02
C LEU A 414 -27.08 -17.63 0.88
N LYS A 415 -27.72 -18.77 0.79
CA LYS A 415 -28.76 -19.04 -0.19
C LYS A 415 -29.96 -18.08 -0.06
N LYS A 416 -30.36 -17.73 1.17
CA LYS A 416 -31.46 -16.76 1.41
C LYS A 416 -31.11 -15.35 0.95
N ILE A 417 -29.86 -14.92 1.09
CA ILE A 417 -29.42 -13.58 0.66
C ILE A 417 -28.95 -13.54 -0.80
N GLY A 418 -29.04 -14.65 -1.54
CA GLY A 418 -28.64 -14.76 -2.94
C GLY A 418 -27.11 -14.72 -3.17
N ALA A 419 -26.31 -14.98 -2.12
CA ALA A 419 -24.86 -15.07 -2.21
C ALA A 419 -24.41 -16.46 -2.67
N GLU A 420 -23.21 -16.54 -3.25
CA GLU A 420 -22.62 -17.83 -3.62
C GLU A 420 -22.33 -18.68 -2.38
N GLU A 421 -22.61 -19.98 -2.45
CA GLU A 421 -22.30 -20.92 -1.38
C GLU A 421 -20.80 -21.23 -1.31
N LYS A 422 -20.01 -20.21 -0.98
CA LYS A 422 -18.54 -20.28 -0.83
C LYS A 422 -18.12 -19.90 0.57
N VAL A 423 -17.11 -20.58 1.09
CA VAL A 423 -16.56 -20.31 2.41
C VAL A 423 -15.04 -20.30 2.39
N LEU A 424 -14.47 -19.36 3.13
CA LEU A 424 -13.07 -19.27 3.45
C LEU A 424 -12.87 -19.70 4.91
N ILE A 425 -12.16 -20.80 5.12
CA ILE A 425 -11.84 -21.35 6.45
C ILE A 425 -10.37 -21.07 6.74
N PHE A 426 -10.09 -20.40 7.86
CA PHE A 426 -8.73 -20.16 8.33
C PHE A 426 -8.34 -21.15 9.42
N THR A 427 -7.11 -21.67 9.32
CA THR A 427 -6.46 -22.49 10.35
C THR A 427 -4.98 -22.12 10.45
N GLU A 428 -4.36 -22.26 11.60
CA GLU A 428 -2.94 -21.97 11.82
C GLU A 428 -2.01 -23.13 11.41
N SER A 429 -2.53 -24.38 11.34
CA SER A 429 -1.74 -25.59 11.07
C SER A 429 -2.06 -26.23 9.71
N LYS A 430 -1.00 -26.59 8.95
CA LYS A 430 -1.15 -27.37 7.72
C LYS A 430 -1.75 -28.76 7.99
N ARG A 431 -1.47 -29.37 9.14
CA ARG A 431 -2.06 -30.69 9.52
C ARG A 431 -3.55 -30.58 9.81
N THR A 432 -3.97 -29.49 10.44
CA THR A 432 -5.40 -29.20 10.60
C THR A 432 -6.06 -28.94 9.24
N GLN A 433 -5.38 -28.24 8.33
CA GLN A 433 -5.86 -28.03 6.97
C GLN A 433 -6.09 -29.35 6.22
N GLU A 434 -5.13 -30.27 6.28
CA GLU A 434 -5.22 -31.59 5.68
C GLU A 434 -6.36 -32.42 6.32
N PHE A 435 -6.42 -32.44 7.66
CA PHE A 435 -7.46 -33.11 8.42
C PHE A 435 -8.87 -32.64 8.02
N LEU A 436 -9.08 -31.31 7.98
CA LEU A 436 -10.35 -30.72 7.59
C LEU A 436 -10.73 -31.08 6.16
N SER A 437 -9.76 -31.07 5.23
CA SER A 437 -10.00 -31.44 3.84
C SER A 437 -10.43 -32.90 3.70
N GLU A 438 -9.75 -33.80 4.37
CA GLU A 438 -10.08 -35.25 4.34
C GLU A 438 -11.46 -35.52 4.94
N ARG A 439 -11.76 -34.93 6.09
CA ARG A 439 -13.04 -35.11 6.79
C ARG A 439 -14.21 -34.53 6.02
N LEU A 440 -14.08 -33.28 5.54
CA LEU A 440 -15.11 -32.61 4.76
C LEU A 440 -15.44 -33.36 3.46
N LYS A 441 -14.43 -33.90 2.77
CA LYS A 441 -14.67 -34.76 1.59
C LYS A 441 -15.44 -36.02 1.92
N ARG A 442 -15.15 -36.66 3.07
CA ARG A 442 -15.92 -37.83 3.54
C ARG A 442 -17.36 -37.51 3.87
N ASP A 443 -17.61 -36.29 4.36
CA ASP A 443 -18.95 -35.82 4.73
C ASP A 443 -19.71 -35.21 3.54
N GLY A 444 -19.22 -35.39 2.31
CA GLY A 444 -19.91 -35.03 1.06
C GLY A 444 -19.59 -33.65 0.47
N TYR A 445 -18.60 -32.92 1.03
CA TYR A 445 -18.13 -31.67 0.44
C TYR A 445 -16.97 -31.98 -0.52
N GLU A 446 -17.26 -32.24 -1.78
CA GLU A 446 -16.24 -32.63 -2.76
C GLU A 446 -15.36 -31.47 -3.25
N LYS A 447 -15.89 -30.24 -3.23
CA LYS A 447 -15.24 -29.05 -3.79
C LYS A 447 -14.39 -28.29 -2.78
N VAL A 448 -13.49 -29.01 -2.08
CA VAL A 448 -12.57 -28.45 -1.09
C VAL A 448 -11.20 -28.20 -1.72
N ILE A 449 -10.70 -26.98 -1.56
CA ILE A 449 -9.41 -26.51 -2.07
C ILE A 449 -8.54 -26.10 -0.90
N LEU A 450 -7.25 -26.43 -0.95
CA LEU A 450 -6.24 -26.05 0.04
C LEU A 450 -5.43 -24.85 -0.45
N TYR A 451 -5.09 -23.95 0.47
CA TYR A 451 -4.25 -22.81 0.19
C TYR A 451 -3.29 -22.54 1.35
N ASN A 452 -2.00 -22.71 1.11
CA ASN A 452 -0.95 -22.51 2.12
C ASN A 452 0.30 -21.88 1.51
N GLY A 453 1.31 -21.60 2.33
CA GLY A 453 2.54 -20.94 1.87
C GLY A 453 3.28 -21.72 0.78
N SER A 454 3.31 -23.05 0.84
CA SER A 454 4.05 -23.90 -0.10
C SER A 454 3.22 -24.43 -1.27
N ASN A 455 1.94 -24.71 -1.08
CA ASN A 455 1.01 -25.29 -2.06
C ASN A 455 1.61 -26.49 -2.84
N ASN A 456 2.28 -27.42 -2.13
CA ASN A 456 3.02 -28.54 -2.74
C ASN A 456 2.23 -29.85 -2.80
N ASP A 457 0.98 -29.86 -2.33
CA ASP A 457 0.10 -31.02 -2.37
C ASP A 457 -0.26 -31.46 -3.79
N ALA A 458 -0.74 -32.70 -3.96
CA ALA A 458 -1.05 -33.28 -5.26
C ALA A 458 -2.17 -32.52 -5.99
N ASN A 459 -3.21 -32.08 -5.25
CA ASN A 459 -4.34 -31.37 -5.79
C ASN A 459 -3.95 -29.98 -6.31
N SER A 460 -3.12 -29.23 -5.56
CA SER A 460 -2.59 -27.94 -5.97
C SER A 460 -1.75 -28.07 -7.25
N LYS A 461 -0.96 -29.14 -7.39
CA LYS A 461 -0.18 -29.40 -8.61
C LYS A 461 -1.06 -29.71 -9.81
N GLU A 462 -2.15 -30.43 -9.64
CA GLU A 462 -3.11 -30.73 -10.69
C GLU A 462 -3.82 -29.46 -11.15
N ILE A 463 -4.33 -28.63 -10.21
CA ILE A 463 -4.94 -27.33 -10.49
C ILE A 463 -3.97 -26.43 -11.27
N TYR A 464 -2.70 -26.41 -10.90
CA TYR A 464 -1.68 -25.64 -11.58
C TYR A 464 -1.46 -26.11 -13.02
N ASN A 465 -1.35 -27.41 -13.25
CA ASN A 465 -1.13 -27.96 -14.58
C ASN A 465 -2.29 -27.67 -15.51
N GLU A 466 -3.54 -27.77 -15.04
CA GLU A 466 -4.73 -27.40 -15.78
C GLU A 466 -4.72 -25.88 -16.12
N TRP A 467 -4.38 -25.07 -15.12
CA TRP A 467 -4.38 -23.61 -15.25
C TRP A 467 -3.32 -23.11 -16.24
N ILE A 468 -2.08 -23.64 -16.19
CA ILE A 468 -0.98 -23.19 -17.06
C ILE A 468 -1.24 -23.55 -18.54
N MET A 469 -1.96 -24.61 -18.82
CA MET A 469 -2.38 -24.97 -20.19
C MET A 469 -3.29 -23.89 -20.78
N ASN A 470 -4.12 -23.28 -19.96
CA ASN A 470 -5.02 -22.19 -20.37
C ASN A 470 -4.36 -20.80 -20.34
N HIS A 471 -3.16 -20.68 -19.73
CA HIS A 471 -2.42 -19.42 -19.57
C HIS A 471 -0.93 -19.58 -19.98
N PRO A 472 -0.62 -19.92 -21.24
CA PRO A 472 0.76 -20.23 -21.67
C PRO A 472 1.74 -19.07 -21.51
N ALA A 473 1.27 -17.82 -21.64
CA ALA A 473 2.08 -16.62 -21.43
C ALA A 473 2.61 -16.49 -19.99
N SER A 474 1.93 -17.11 -19.02
CA SER A 474 2.36 -17.10 -17.61
C SER A 474 3.51 -18.05 -17.29
N SER A 475 3.94 -18.91 -18.26
CA SER A 475 5.04 -19.86 -18.06
C SER A 475 6.41 -19.21 -17.78
N VAL A 476 6.56 -17.94 -18.11
CA VAL A 476 7.79 -17.16 -17.84
C VAL A 476 7.93 -16.82 -16.35
N ILE A 477 6.83 -16.76 -15.61
CA ILE A 477 6.77 -16.37 -14.20
C ILE A 477 7.04 -17.59 -13.31
N SER A 478 7.48 -17.36 -12.06
CA SER A 478 7.79 -18.46 -11.15
C SER A 478 6.56 -19.34 -10.87
N LYS A 479 6.80 -20.65 -10.74
CA LYS A 479 5.74 -21.63 -10.49
C LYS A 479 4.92 -21.31 -9.24
N ASN A 480 5.56 -20.81 -8.18
CA ASN A 480 4.87 -20.52 -6.90
C ASN A 480 3.86 -19.38 -7.04
N ILE A 481 4.18 -18.32 -7.79
CA ILE A 481 3.28 -17.20 -8.04
C ILE A 481 2.08 -17.64 -8.88
N ASN A 482 2.33 -18.38 -9.95
CA ASN A 482 1.28 -18.91 -10.81
C ASN A 482 0.39 -19.93 -10.09
N MET A 483 0.97 -20.75 -9.20
CA MET A 483 0.23 -21.72 -8.39
C MET A 483 -0.84 -21.03 -7.54
N LYS A 484 -0.47 -19.93 -6.87
CA LYS A 484 -1.40 -19.16 -6.03
C LYS A 484 -2.57 -18.61 -6.87
N SER A 485 -2.28 -18.06 -8.06
CA SER A 485 -3.31 -17.58 -8.98
C SER A 485 -4.22 -18.69 -9.48
N ALA A 486 -3.65 -19.83 -9.83
CA ALA A 486 -4.41 -21.00 -10.30
C ALA A 486 -5.42 -21.49 -9.25
N ILE A 487 -5.00 -21.55 -7.99
CA ILE A 487 -5.86 -21.99 -6.87
C ILE A 487 -7.02 -21.03 -6.66
N ILE A 488 -6.77 -19.71 -6.69
CA ILE A 488 -7.81 -18.70 -6.53
C ILE A 488 -8.81 -18.75 -7.67
N ASP A 489 -8.35 -18.88 -8.91
CA ASP A 489 -9.21 -19.00 -10.08
C ASP A 489 -10.06 -20.28 -10.03
N LYS A 490 -9.50 -21.37 -9.56
CA LYS A 490 -10.25 -22.62 -9.34
C LYS A 490 -11.32 -22.46 -8.25
N PHE A 491 -10.98 -21.78 -7.15
CA PHE A 491 -11.95 -21.48 -6.09
C PHE A 491 -13.08 -20.58 -6.59
N ARG A 492 -12.76 -19.55 -7.39
CA ARG A 492 -13.77 -18.66 -7.97
C ARG A 492 -14.73 -19.40 -8.91
N LYS A 493 -14.21 -20.29 -9.77
CA LYS A 493 -15.02 -20.98 -10.78
C LYS A 493 -15.80 -22.17 -10.23
N ASP A 494 -15.11 -23.06 -9.52
CA ASP A 494 -15.63 -24.41 -9.21
C ASP A 494 -15.63 -24.72 -7.70
N GLY A 495 -14.78 -24.06 -6.89
CA GLY A 495 -14.61 -24.37 -5.48
C GLY A 495 -15.76 -23.91 -4.61
N GLN A 496 -16.05 -24.66 -3.54
CA GLN A 496 -17.03 -24.30 -2.52
C GLN A 496 -16.36 -23.95 -1.20
N ILE A 497 -15.34 -24.69 -0.79
CA ILE A 497 -14.63 -24.51 0.47
C ILE A 497 -13.15 -24.25 0.16
N LEU A 498 -12.62 -23.11 0.59
CA LEU A 498 -11.20 -22.82 0.58
C LEU A 498 -10.67 -22.87 2.01
N ILE A 499 -9.77 -23.80 2.32
CA ILE A 499 -9.11 -23.86 3.61
C ILE A 499 -7.73 -23.23 3.47
N ALA A 500 -7.48 -22.15 4.20
CA ALA A 500 -6.26 -21.37 4.09
C ALA A 500 -5.48 -21.33 5.41
N THR A 501 -4.14 -21.40 5.31
CA THR A 501 -3.27 -21.05 6.44
C THR A 501 -2.98 -19.54 6.43
N GLU A 502 -2.53 -19.00 7.56
CA GLU A 502 -2.25 -17.56 7.73
C GLU A 502 -1.31 -17.01 6.65
N ALA A 503 -0.14 -17.61 6.53
CA ALA A 503 0.87 -17.21 5.54
C ALA A 503 0.40 -17.39 4.08
N GLY A 504 -0.46 -18.40 3.83
CA GLY A 504 -1.06 -18.61 2.52
C GLY A 504 -1.99 -17.47 2.13
N ALA A 505 -2.80 -16.99 3.08
CA ALA A 505 -3.90 -16.07 2.82
C ALA A 505 -3.49 -14.59 2.75
N GLU A 506 -2.25 -14.24 3.06
CA GLU A 506 -1.76 -12.87 2.94
C GLU A 506 -1.98 -12.33 1.52
N GLY A 507 -2.68 -11.19 1.41
CA GLY A 507 -2.89 -10.51 0.15
C GLY A 507 -4.00 -11.05 -0.77
N LEU A 508 -4.73 -12.10 -0.40
CA LEU A 508 -5.84 -12.61 -1.22
C LEU A 508 -6.97 -11.59 -1.37
N ASN A 509 -7.55 -11.55 -2.57
CA ASN A 509 -8.78 -10.82 -2.86
C ASN A 509 -9.91 -11.80 -3.14
N LEU A 510 -10.80 -12.00 -2.16
CA LEU A 510 -11.90 -12.97 -2.19
C LEU A 510 -13.26 -12.28 -2.01
N GLN A 511 -13.48 -11.13 -2.63
CA GLN A 511 -14.73 -10.35 -2.57
C GLN A 511 -15.97 -11.13 -3.03
N PHE A 512 -15.81 -12.19 -3.79
CA PHE A 512 -16.90 -13.06 -4.23
C PHE A 512 -17.34 -14.06 -3.14
N CYS A 513 -16.61 -14.15 -2.03
CA CYS A 513 -16.92 -15.01 -0.90
C CYS A 513 -17.50 -14.17 0.26
N SER A 514 -18.65 -14.57 0.79
CA SER A 514 -19.37 -13.84 1.84
C SER A 514 -19.41 -14.58 3.19
N LEU A 515 -18.60 -15.63 3.34
CA LEU A 515 -18.50 -16.41 4.57
C LEU A 515 -17.03 -16.65 4.94
N VAL A 516 -16.65 -16.17 6.12
CA VAL A 516 -15.34 -16.37 6.71
C VAL A 516 -15.48 -17.17 7.99
N ILE A 517 -14.73 -18.22 8.13
CA ILE A 517 -14.68 -19.08 9.33
C ILE A 517 -13.27 -19.03 9.91
N ASN A 518 -13.14 -18.52 11.12
CA ASN A 518 -11.93 -18.69 11.91
C ASN A 518 -12.02 -20.04 12.66
N TYR A 519 -11.52 -21.11 12.03
CA TYR A 519 -11.46 -22.40 12.72
C TYR A 519 -10.56 -22.29 13.94
N ASP A 520 -9.39 -21.66 13.78
CA ASP A 520 -8.52 -21.25 14.87
C ASP A 520 -8.62 -19.72 15.01
N LEU A 521 -9.00 -19.25 16.20
CA LEU A 521 -9.10 -17.81 16.49
C LEU A 521 -7.68 -17.28 16.78
N PRO A 522 -7.19 -16.31 15.97
CA PRO A 522 -5.90 -15.68 16.24
C PRO A 522 -5.94 -14.92 17.57
N TRP A 523 -4.86 -14.98 18.33
CA TRP A 523 -4.73 -14.18 19.55
C TRP A 523 -4.39 -12.71 19.25
N ASN A 524 -3.83 -12.44 18.08
CA ASN A 524 -3.56 -11.11 17.59
C ASN A 524 -4.82 -10.53 16.88
N PRO A 525 -5.40 -9.42 17.40
CA PRO A 525 -6.60 -8.81 16.83
C PRO A 525 -6.40 -8.28 15.41
N GLN A 526 -5.20 -7.84 15.06
CA GLN A 526 -4.91 -7.36 13.71
C GLN A 526 -5.04 -8.49 12.67
N ARG A 527 -4.64 -9.71 13.02
CA ARG A 527 -4.81 -10.87 12.14
C ARG A 527 -6.29 -11.19 11.89
N VAL A 528 -7.13 -11.05 12.91
CA VAL A 528 -8.60 -11.24 12.74
C VAL A 528 -9.15 -10.24 11.71
N GLU A 529 -8.79 -8.95 11.83
CA GLU A 529 -9.20 -7.93 10.85
C GLU A 529 -8.65 -8.20 9.46
N GLN A 530 -7.40 -8.61 9.35
CA GLN A 530 -6.80 -8.97 8.06
C GLN A 530 -7.53 -10.15 7.40
N ARG A 531 -7.91 -11.18 8.17
CA ARG A 531 -8.70 -12.33 7.66
C ARG A 531 -10.07 -11.89 7.16
N ILE A 532 -10.82 -11.12 7.94
CA ILE A 532 -12.13 -10.59 7.55
C ILE A 532 -11.99 -9.69 6.32
N GLY A 533 -10.95 -8.85 6.28
CA GLY A 533 -10.65 -7.97 5.18
C GLY A 533 -10.32 -8.67 3.85
N ARG A 534 -10.15 -10.00 3.80
CA ARG A 534 -10.00 -10.75 2.54
C ARG A 534 -11.33 -10.82 1.77
N CYS A 535 -12.45 -10.85 2.48
CA CYS A 535 -13.79 -10.93 1.91
C CYS A 535 -14.57 -9.61 2.03
N HIS A 536 -14.42 -8.89 3.15
CA HIS A 536 -15.12 -7.64 3.45
C HIS A 536 -14.34 -6.43 2.95
N ARG A 537 -14.50 -6.14 1.64
CA ARG A 537 -13.84 -5.01 0.93
C ARG A 537 -14.83 -4.27 0.06
N PHE A 538 -14.43 -3.10 -0.43
CA PHE A 538 -15.16 -2.40 -1.49
C PHE A 538 -15.42 -3.33 -2.69
N GLY A 539 -16.68 -3.39 -3.13
CA GLY A 539 -17.12 -4.30 -4.21
C GLY A 539 -17.72 -5.62 -3.73
N GLN A 540 -17.75 -5.90 -2.41
CA GLN A 540 -18.53 -6.97 -1.84
C GLN A 540 -20.03 -6.66 -1.99
N LYS A 541 -20.78 -7.63 -2.52
CA LYS A 541 -22.21 -7.45 -2.84
C LYS A 541 -23.16 -7.87 -1.71
N HIS A 542 -22.70 -8.70 -0.81
CA HIS A 542 -23.49 -9.32 0.25
C HIS A 542 -22.85 -9.13 1.62
N ASP A 543 -23.66 -9.13 2.67
CA ASP A 543 -23.15 -9.10 4.03
C ASP A 543 -22.22 -10.28 4.29
N VAL A 544 -21.13 -10.03 5.03
CA VAL A 544 -20.11 -11.04 5.30
C VAL A 544 -20.37 -11.69 6.66
N VAL A 545 -20.67 -12.97 6.64
CA VAL A 545 -20.81 -13.76 7.86
C VAL A 545 -19.43 -14.17 8.37
N VAL A 546 -19.15 -13.89 9.64
CA VAL A 546 -17.88 -14.23 10.29
C VAL A 546 -18.16 -15.20 11.44
N ILE A 547 -17.63 -16.42 11.32
CA ILE A 547 -17.84 -17.47 12.32
C ILE A 547 -16.56 -17.69 13.13
N ASN A 548 -16.73 -17.77 14.45
CA ASN A 548 -15.69 -18.13 15.38
C ASN A 548 -16.14 -19.34 16.22
N PHE A 549 -15.21 -20.21 16.61
CA PHE A 549 -15.44 -21.32 17.49
C PHE A 549 -14.79 -21.08 18.85
N ILE A 550 -15.52 -21.33 19.92
CA ILE A 550 -15.07 -21.14 21.31
C ILE A 550 -15.38 -22.40 22.11
N ASN A 551 -14.35 -22.93 22.73
CA ASN A 551 -14.52 -24.02 23.68
C ASN A 551 -15.12 -23.50 24.99
N SER A 552 -16.35 -23.92 25.36
CA SER A 552 -17.04 -23.49 26.58
C SER A 552 -16.45 -24.07 27.86
N THR A 553 -15.58 -25.09 27.77
CA THR A 553 -14.86 -25.67 28.93
C THR A 553 -13.47 -25.04 29.13
N ASN A 554 -12.94 -24.28 28.14
CA ASN A 554 -11.62 -23.67 28.22
C ASN A 554 -11.70 -22.20 28.64
N VAL A 555 -11.38 -21.91 29.89
CA VAL A 555 -11.42 -20.54 30.44
C VAL A 555 -10.52 -19.57 29.69
N VAL A 556 -9.33 -20.03 29.22
CA VAL A 556 -8.38 -19.15 28.52
C VAL A 556 -8.92 -18.74 27.16
N GLU A 557 -9.47 -19.67 26.36
CA GLU A 557 -10.09 -19.34 25.08
C GLU A 557 -11.27 -18.38 25.24
N GLN A 558 -12.10 -18.57 26.26
CA GLN A 558 -13.19 -17.65 26.58
C GLN A 558 -12.68 -16.25 26.88
N ARG A 559 -11.65 -16.13 27.73
CA ARG A 559 -11.07 -14.83 28.11
C ARG A 559 -10.38 -14.15 26.94
N ILE A 560 -9.69 -14.88 26.07
CA ILE A 560 -9.14 -14.33 24.82
C ILE A 560 -10.26 -13.76 23.95
N TYR A 561 -11.33 -14.53 23.73
CA TYR A 561 -12.47 -14.06 22.95
C TYR A 561 -13.16 -12.86 23.58
N GLU A 562 -13.37 -12.84 24.89
CA GLU A 562 -13.92 -11.68 25.62
C GLU A 562 -13.04 -10.46 25.44
N LEU A 563 -11.72 -10.59 25.53
CA LEU A 563 -10.77 -9.52 25.29
C LEU A 563 -10.89 -8.98 23.86
N LEU A 564 -10.90 -9.86 22.86
CA LEU A 564 -11.02 -9.49 21.45
C LEU A 564 -12.36 -8.81 21.15
N ASN A 565 -13.45 -9.29 21.75
CA ASN A 565 -14.79 -8.75 21.49
C ASN A 565 -15.09 -7.48 22.28
N SER A 566 -14.79 -7.45 23.59
CA SER A 566 -15.16 -6.34 24.46
C SER A 566 -14.23 -5.13 24.33
N LYS A 567 -12.92 -5.37 24.24
CA LYS A 567 -11.91 -4.31 24.21
C LYS A 567 -11.62 -3.82 22.78
N PHE A 568 -11.48 -4.73 21.85
CA PHE A 568 -11.14 -4.38 20.47
C PHE A 568 -12.35 -4.26 19.57
N ARG A 569 -13.56 -4.55 20.06
CA ARG A 569 -14.83 -4.46 19.29
C ARG A 569 -14.74 -5.08 17.89
N LEU A 570 -13.90 -6.15 17.77
CA LEU A 570 -13.60 -6.78 16.49
C LEU A 570 -14.81 -7.33 15.76
N PHE A 571 -15.84 -7.70 16.52
CA PHE A 571 -17.05 -8.34 15.99
C PHE A 571 -18.25 -7.39 15.99
N ASN A 572 -18.03 -6.06 15.86
CA ASN A 572 -19.13 -5.12 15.67
C ASN A 572 -19.76 -5.27 14.28
N GLU A 573 -21.09 -5.10 14.22
CA GLU A 573 -21.90 -5.43 13.05
C GLU A 573 -21.62 -4.56 11.84
N ILE A 574 -21.24 -3.28 11.99
CA ILE A 574 -21.21 -2.32 10.88
C ILE A 574 -19.78 -2.05 10.37
N LEU A 575 -18.83 -1.78 11.24
CA LEU A 575 -17.50 -1.27 10.82
C LEU A 575 -16.29 -2.07 11.36
N GLY A 576 -16.49 -2.99 12.30
CA GLY A 576 -15.41 -3.61 13.04
C GLY A 576 -14.68 -2.62 13.96
N SER A 577 -13.53 -2.99 14.47
CA SER A 577 -12.66 -2.06 15.18
C SER A 577 -12.05 -1.06 14.21
N SER A 578 -12.02 0.23 14.58
CA SER A 578 -11.21 1.18 13.82
C SER A 578 -9.73 0.79 13.93
N ASP A 579 -8.95 1.07 12.90
CA ASP A 579 -7.48 0.88 12.93
C ASP A 579 -6.86 1.63 14.13
N THR A 580 -7.52 2.64 14.65
CA THR A 580 -7.17 3.41 15.86
C THR A 580 -7.19 2.56 17.12
N VAL A 581 -8.20 1.71 17.28
CA VAL A 581 -8.30 0.80 18.44
C VAL A 581 -7.28 -0.32 18.35
N LEU A 582 -7.05 -0.85 17.15
CA LEU A 582 -6.04 -1.88 16.90
C LEU A 582 -4.61 -1.37 17.06
N GLY A 583 -4.36 -0.11 16.72
CA GLY A 583 -3.06 0.54 16.91
C GLY A 583 -2.72 0.90 18.37
N GLY A 584 -3.63 0.72 19.34
CA GLY A 584 -3.38 0.92 20.77
C GLY A 584 -2.68 -0.26 21.47
N LEU A 585 -2.52 -1.38 20.76
CA LEU A 585 -1.76 -2.52 21.26
C LEU A 585 -0.26 -2.32 21.02
N GLU A 586 0.51 -2.26 22.09
CA GLU A 586 1.94 -2.60 22.00
C GLU A 586 2.01 -4.01 21.43
N ASP A 587 2.77 -4.20 20.40
CA ASP A 587 2.92 -5.35 19.55
C ASP A 587 1.94 -6.53 19.86
N GLY A 588 1.11 -6.94 18.88
CA GLY A 588 0.25 -8.14 19.07
C GLY A 588 1.03 -9.36 19.58
N LYS A 589 2.36 -9.35 19.43
CA LYS A 589 3.32 -10.28 20.04
C LYS A 589 3.41 -10.16 21.54
N ASP A 590 3.30 -8.95 22.11
CA ASP A 590 3.34 -8.77 23.58
C ASP A 590 2.06 -9.28 24.23
N LEU A 591 0.92 -9.16 23.54
CA LEU A 591 -0.32 -9.80 23.96
C LEU A 591 -0.19 -11.33 23.90
N GLU A 592 0.32 -11.88 22.78
CA GLU A 592 0.56 -13.30 22.65
C GLU A 592 1.54 -13.82 23.71
N ARG A 593 2.62 -13.09 24.00
CA ARG A 593 3.56 -13.41 25.07
C ARG A 593 2.91 -13.42 26.45
N SER A 594 2.13 -12.39 26.75
CA SER A 594 1.40 -12.31 28.02
C SER A 594 0.40 -13.46 28.19
N ILE A 595 -0.28 -13.86 27.12
CA ILE A 595 -1.16 -15.04 27.11
C ILE A 595 -0.37 -16.31 27.37
N VAL A 596 0.79 -16.48 26.73
CA VAL A 596 1.69 -17.65 26.94
C VAL A 596 2.19 -17.70 28.37
N ASP A 597 2.53 -16.54 28.96
CA ASP A 597 2.95 -16.46 30.36
C ASP A 597 1.82 -16.92 31.30
N ILE A 598 0.59 -16.50 31.05
CA ILE A 598 -0.59 -16.97 31.80
C ILE A 598 -0.74 -18.48 31.69
N TYR A 599 -0.64 -19.05 30.49
CA TYR A 599 -0.70 -20.51 30.29
C TYR A 599 0.39 -21.26 31.02
N SER A 600 1.61 -20.70 31.10
CA SER A 600 2.78 -21.35 31.66
C SER A 600 2.93 -21.18 33.18
N THR A 601 2.20 -20.24 33.78
CA THR A 601 2.38 -19.91 35.23
C THR A 601 1.14 -20.20 36.07
N CYS A 602 -0.08 -19.97 35.54
CA CYS A 602 -1.32 -20.11 36.31
C CYS A 602 -1.78 -21.57 36.37
N ARG A 603 -2.04 -22.06 37.60
CA ARG A 603 -2.44 -23.45 37.87
C ARG A 603 -3.95 -23.64 38.01
N THR A 604 -4.65 -22.63 38.47
CA THR A 604 -6.08 -22.66 38.72
C THR A 604 -6.86 -21.72 37.83
N ASN A 605 -8.15 -21.99 37.61
CA ASN A 605 -9.02 -21.10 36.84
C ASN A 605 -9.17 -19.72 37.49
N GLU A 606 -9.07 -19.64 38.83
CA GLU A 606 -9.10 -18.38 39.55
C GLU A 606 -7.85 -17.55 39.28
N GLU A 607 -6.66 -18.16 39.31
CA GLU A 607 -5.40 -17.53 38.93
C GLU A 607 -5.44 -17.03 37.48
N ILE A 608 -5.98 -17.81 36.54
CA ILE A 608 -6.15 -17.44 35.13
C ILE A 608 -7.04 -16.19 35.02
N ASN A 609 -8.20 -16.19 35.69
CA ASN A 609 -9.13 -15.06 35.67
C ASN A 609 -8.45 -13.79 36.20
N ASN A 610 -7.80 -13.87 37.34
CA ASN A 610 -7.10 -12.75 37.96
C ASN A 610 -5.95 -12.22 37.07
N ALA A 611 -5.21 -13.10 36.41
CA ALA A 611 -4.14 -12.75 35.49
C ALA A 611 -4.69 -12.05 34.22
N PHE A 612 -5.80 -12.51 33.68
CA PHE A 612 -6.46 -11.84 32.55
C PHE A 612 -7.10 -10.49 32.94
N ASP A 613 -7.64 -10.37 34.17
CA ASP A 613 -8.15 -9.11 34.67
C ASP A 613 -7.01 -8.10 34.86
N ALA A 614 -5.87 -8.52 35.41
CA ALA A 614 -4.66 -7.70 35.50
C ALA A 614 -4.12 -7.31 34.10
N LEU A 615 -4.15 -8.24 33.14
CA LEU A 615 -3.78 -7.97 31.76
C LEU A 615 -4.72 -6.94 31.12
N GLN A 616 -6.03 -7.06 31.34
CA GLN A 616 -7.01 -6.08 30.87
C GLN A 616 -6.80 -4.69 31.48
N ASP A 617 -6.47 -4.62 32.77
CA ASP A 617 -6.20 -3.35 33.42
C ASP A 617 -4.89 -2.72 32.95
N LYS A 618 -3.83 -3.52 32.75
CA LYS A 618 -2.58 -3.06 32.13
C LYS A 618 -2.83 -2.44 30.75
N TYR A 619 -3.69 -3.02 29.94
CA TYR A 619 -4.05 -2.46 28.63
C TYR A 619 -5.02 -1.26 28.74
N LYS A 620 -5.78 -1.13 29.83
CA LYS A 620 -6.56 0.10 30.11
C LYS A 620 -5.66 1.28 30.42
N ASP A 621 -4.61 1.05 31.22
CA ASP A 621 -3.69 2.11 31.69
C ASP A 621 -2.70 2.51 30.58
N ASN A 622 -2.29 1.59 29.70
CA ASN A 622 -1.40 1.85 28.57
C ASN A 622 -2.12 2.50 27.37
N ILE A 623 -3.42 2.28 27.22
CA ILE A 623 -4.29 3.11 26.38
C ILE A 623 -4.64 4.35 27.21
N THR A 624 -3.62 5.09 27.63
CA THR A 624 -3.85 6.40 28.24
C THR A 624 -4.80 7.15 27.32
N GLU A 625 -5.85 7.76 27.85
CA GLU A 625 -6.78 8.63 27.13
C GLU A 625 -6.02 9.62 26.22
N SER A 626 -4.80 10.00 26.60
CA SER A 626 -3.90 10.83 25.82
C SER A 626 -3.43 10.17 24.51
N ILE A 627 -3.00 8.89 24.49
CA ILE A 627 -2.54 8.20 23.28
C ILE A 627 -3.73 7.90 22.36
N GLN A 628 -4.87 7.58 22.92
CA GLN A 628 -6.08 7.36 22.14
C GLN A 628 -6.65 8.66 21.58
N ARG A 629 -6.66 9.74 22.35
CA ARG A 629 -6.95 11.09 21.90
C ARG A 629 -5.99 11.55 20.82
N THR A 630 -4.70 11.33 21.01
CA THR A 630 -3.66 11.62 20.04
C THR A 630 -3.85 10.90 18.72
N LYS A 631 -4.10 9.59 18.79
CA LYS A 631 -4.36 8.81 17.57
C LYS A 631 -5.65 9.24 16.91
N GLU A 632 -6.69 9.53 17.66
CA GLU A 632 -7.95 10.07 17.16
C GLU A 632 -7.78 11.48 16.62
N GLU A 633 -7.07 12.37 17.27
CA GLU A 633 -6.79 13.73 16.82
C GLU A 633 -5.85 13.75 15.61
N LEU A 634 -4.74 13.02 15.64
CA LEU A 634 -3.83 12.88 14.50
C LEU A 634 -4.48 12.20 13.29
N MET A 635 -5.47 11.33 13.53
CA MET A 635 -6.10 10.51 12.49
C MET A 635 -7.47 11.03 12.07
N SER A 636 -8.15 11.87 12.84
CA SER A 636 -9.52 12.35 12.58
C SER A 636 -9.62 13.81 12.13
N ASN A 637 -8.59 14.62 12.35
CA ASN A 637 -8.60 16.05 12.00
C ASN A 637 -8.45 16.32 10.49
N PHE A 638 -9.36 15.74 9.70
CA PHE A 638 -9.55 16.11 8.30
C PHE A 638 -10.96 16.69 8.14
N GLU A 639 -11.00 18.01 8.09
CA GLU A 639 -12.05 18.97 7.70
C GLU A 639 -13.53 18.61 7.94
N GLU A 640 -14.25 19.56 8.56
CA GLU A 640 -15.69 19.48 8.91
C GLU A 640 -16.63 19.37 7.69
N ASP A 641 -16.16 19.63 6.45
CA ASP A 641 -16.96 19.64 5.22
C ASP A 641 -16.48 18.65 4.13
N VAL A 642 -15.97 17.48 4.56
CA VAL A 642 -15.45 16.45 3.65
C VAL A 642 -16.48 16.01 2.59
N GLN A 643 -17.77 16.07 2.90
CA GLN A 643 -18.84 15.63 1.98
C GLN A 643 -18.98 16.55 0.77
N GLN A 644 -19.00 17.85 0.98
CA GLN A 644 -19.07 18.84 -0.10
C GLN A 644 -17.81 18.77 -0.95
N TYR A 645 -16.66 18.71 -0.30
CA TYR A 645 -15.36 18.58 -0.96
C TYR A 645 -15.28 17.35 -1.88
N PHE A 646 -15.71 16.18 -1.41
CA PHE A 646 -15.74 14.96 -2.23
C PHE A 646 -16.75 15.03 -3.38
N THR A 647 -17.88 15.71 -3.17
CA THR A 647 -18.86 15.95 -4.25
C THR A 647 -18.26 16.85 -5.33
N ASP A 648 -17.54 17.89 -4.93
CA ASP A 648 -16.89 18.83 -5.85
C ASP A 648 -15.76 18.13 -6.64
N ILE A 649 -14.97 17.27 -6.00
CA ILE A 649 -13.96 16.44 -6.68
C ILE A 649 -14.60 15.54 -7.75
N LEU A 650 -15.68 14.83 -7.42
CA LEU A 650 -16.35 13.95 -8.37
C LEU A 650 -16.92 14.72 -9.55
N THR A 651 -17.59 15.84 -9.26
CA THR A 651 -18.18 16.69 -10.29
C THR A 651 -17.12 17.24 -11.23
N SER A 652 -16.04 17.77 -10.67
CA SER A 652 -14.91 18.30 -11.43
C SER A 652 -14.21 17.20 -12.25
N ALA A 653 -14.00 16.02 -11.67
CA ALA A 653 -13.40 14.90 -12.38
C ALA A 653 -14.27 14.43 -13.57
N GLN A 654 -15.59 14.37 -13.39
CA GLN A 654 -16.50 14.01 -14.48
C GLN A 654 -16.46 15.06 -15.60
N LEU A 655 -16.47 16.33 -15.26
CA LEU A 655 -16.35 17.42 -16.25
C LEU A 655 -15.04 17.33 -17.07
N CYS A 656 -13.92 17.08 -16.39
CA CYS A 656 -12.62 16.94 -17.04
C CYS A 656 -12.56 15.70 -17.96
N ILE A 657 -13.19 14.58 -17.55
CA ILE A 657 -13.28 13.38 -18.38
C ILE A 657 -14.14 13.63 -19.61
N ASP A 658 -15.32 14.24 -19.44
CA ASP A 658 -16.21 14.54 -20.56
C ASP A 658 -15.52 15.49 -21.56
N GLU A 659 -14.73 16.44 -21.07
CA GLU A 659 -13.93 17.33 -21.92
C GLU A 659 -12.82 16.58 -22.66
N THR A 660 -12.10 15.70 -21.98
CA THR A 660 -11.08 14.84 -22.59
C THR A 660 -11.67 13.96 -23.70
N GLU A 661 -12.84 13.37 -23.45
CA GLU A 661 -13.57 12.55 -24.43
C GLU A 661 -13.93 13.36 -25.67
N ARG A 662 -14.49 14.56 -25.50
CA ARG A 662 -14.85 15.47 -26.61
C ARG A 662 -13.64 15.90 -27.41
N LEU A 663 -12.55 16.27 -26.74
CA LEU A 663 -11.31 16.66 -27.42
C LEU A 663 -10.69 15.49 -28.21
N LEU A 664 -10.71 14.29 -27.65
CA LEU A 664 -10.20 13.10 -28.32
C LEU A 664 -11.02 12.72 -29.55
N TRP A 665 -12.37 12.84 -29.45
CA TRP A 665 -13.27 12.65 -30.56
C TRP A 665 -13.06 13.67 -31.65
N ARG A 666 -12.92 14.93 -31.25
CA ARG A 666 -12.67 16.03 -32.17
C ARG A 666 -11.31 15.91 -32.89
N LEU A 667 -10.28 15.47 -32.16
CA LEU A 667 -8.97 15.17 -32.73
C LEU A 667 -9.06 14.09 -33.82
N LEU A 668 -9.77 12.98 -33.55
CA LEU A 668 -10.00 11.93 -34.52
C LEU A 668 -10.67 12.46 -35.79
N GLN A 669 -11.75 13.23 -35.62
CA GLN A 669 -12.47 13.84 -36.74
C GLN A 669 -11.60 14.81 -37.54
N SER A 670 -10.78 15.60 -36.86
CA SER A 670 -9.91 16.59 -37.51
C SER A 670 -8.78 15.97 -38.33
N VAL A 671 -8.28 14.81 -37.92
CA VAL A 671 -7.19 14.10 -38.61
C VAL A 671 -7.69 13.25 -39.75
N TYR A 672 -8.75 12.47 -39.53
CA TYR A 672 -9.24 11.52 -40.52
C TYR A 672 -10.42 12.07 -41.35
N GLY A 673 -11.20 13.03 -40.82
CA GLY A 673 -12.34 13.64 -41.49
C GLY A 673 -13.28 12.61 -42.10
N PRO A 674 -13.69 12.78 -43.39
CA PRO A 674 -14.59 11.86 -44.06
C PRO A 674 -13.95 10.55 -44.54
N LEU A 675 -12.65 10.32 -44.25
CA LEU A 675 -11.91 9.14 -44.73
C LEU A 675 -12.29 7.86 -43.99
N ILE A 676 -12.89 7.93 -42.82
CA ILE A 676 -13.30 6.81 -42.02
C ILE A 676 -14.78 6.89 -41.65
N PRO A 677 -15.50 5.75 -41.56
CA PRO A 677 -16.85 5.74 -41.05
C PRO A 677 -16.83 5.93 -39.53
N TYR A 678 -17.67 6.84 -39.02
CA TYR A 678 -17.84 7.10 -37.61
C TYR A 678 -19.30 7.35 -37.23
N ASP A 679 -19.63 7.01 -35.97
CA ASP A 679 -20.95 7.21 -35.36
C ASP A 679 -20.78 8.18 -34.18
N ASP A 680 -21.27 9.40 -34.35
CA ASP A 680 -21.20 10.49 -33.37
C ASP A 680 -22.06 10.23 -32.11
N GLU A 681 -23.07 9.37 -32.21
CA GLU A 681 -23.99 9.11 -31.08
C GLU A 681 -23.40 8.07 -30.12
N ASN A 682 -22.71 7.06 -30.69
CA ASN A 682 -22.15 5.97 -29.93
C ASN A 682 -20.63 6.08 -29.73
N PHE A 683 -19.99 7.14 -30.27
CA PHE A 683 -18.55 7.34 -30.31
C PHE A 683 -17.78 6.11 -30.83
N VAL A 684 -18.24 5.57 -31.96
CA VAL A 684 -17.68 4.38 -32.61
C VAL A 684 -17.12 4.77 -33.96
N PHE A 685 -15.98 4.20 -34.34
CA PHE A 685 -15.36 4.38 -35.64
C PHE A 685 -14.65 3.11 -36.11
N GLU A 686 -14.30 3.05 -37.41
CA GLU A 686 -13.63 1.91 -38.01
C GLU A 686 -12.38 2.37 -38.76
N ILE A 687 -11.21 1.75 -38.44
CA ILE A 687 -9.94 1.97 -39.10
C ILE A 687 -9.31 0.59 -39.40
N ASP A 688 -8.84 0.38 -40.62
CA ASP A 688 -8.15 -0.84 -41.06
C ASP A 688 -8.97 -2.14 -40.79
N GLY A 689 -10.32 -2.07 -40.91
CA GLY A 689 -11.22 -3.19 -40.67
C GLY A 689 -11.43 -3.54 -39.16
N LYS A 690 -10.93 -2.73 -38.26
CA LYS A 690 -11.14 -2.86 -36.81
C LYS A 690 -12.09 -1.78 -36.31
N LYS A 691 -13.00 -2.18 -35.45
CA LYS A 691 -13.96 -1.26 -34.82
C LYS A 691 -13.45 -0.81 -33.46
N TYR A 692 -13.43 0.50 -33.29
CA TYR A 692 -12.99 1.16 -32.05
C TYR A 692 -14.13 1.88 -31.38
N ARG A 693 -14.10 1.96 -30.08
CA ARG A 693 -15.04 2.76 -29.27
C ARG A 693 -14.28 3.69 -28.35
N LEU A 694 -14.81 4.92 -28.24
CA LEU A 694 -14.29 5.95 -27.35
C LEU A 694 -14.71 5.60 -25.95
N SER A 695 -14.45 4.87 -25.18
CA SER A 695 -14.75 4.59 -23.76
C SER A 695 -14.24 3.23 -23.35
N SER A 696 -13.41 3.21 -22.34
CA SER A 696 -12.89 1.97 -21.77
C SER A 696 -13.93 1.18 -20.97
N LYS A 697 -15.03 1.85 -20.54
CA LYS A 697 -16.03 1.27 -19.61
C LYS A 697 -17.07 0.36 -20.27
N ASN A 698 -17.30 0.51 -21.58
CA ASN A 698 -18.37 -0.20 -22.31
C ASN A 698 -17.86 -0.98 -23.54
N CYS A 699 -16.60 -1.42 -23.51
CA CYS A 699 -16.09 -2.24 -24.62
C CYS A 699 -16.47 -3.70 -24.42
N ASP A 700 -17.45 -4.14 -25.23
CA ASP A 700 -17.71 -5.56 -25.46
C ASP A 700 -16.60 -6.16 -26.34
N ASN A 701 -16.52 -7.49 -26.45
CA ASN A 701 -15.52 -8.19 -27.27
C ASN A 701 -15.50 -7.80 -28.76
N PHE A 702 -16.40 -6.95 -29.21
CA PHE A 702 -16.54 -6.47 -30.59
C PHE A 702 -15.80 -5.15 -30.88
N TYR A 703 -15.42 -4.38 -29.82
CA TYR A 703 -14.78 -3.06 -29.98
C TYR A 703 -13.46 -3.01 -29.23
N GLU A 704 -12.41 -2.53 -29.91
CA GLU A 704 -11.17 -2.14 -29.24
C GLU A 704 -11.35 -0.77 -28.57
N SER A 705 -10.85 -0.62 -27.34
CA SER A 705 -10.91 0.67 -26.63
C SER A 705 -9.92 1.65 -27.25
N PHE A 706 -10.39 2.87 -27.56
CA PHE A 706 -9.56 3.96 -28.05
C PHE A 706 -9.22 4.93 -26.91
N SER A 707 -7.94 5.12 -26.69
CA SER A 707 -7.40 6.09 -25.72
C SER A 707 -6.09 6.67 -26.23
N LEU A 708 -5.62 7.75 -25.65
CA LEU A 708 -4.32 8.36 -25.98
C LEU A 708 -3.15 7.40 -25.79
N ASN A 709 -3.26 6.48 -24.85
CA ASN A 709 -2.22 5.49 -24.53
C ASN A 709 -2.22 4.29 -25.47
N SER A 710 -3.20 4.19 -26.38
CA SER A 710 -3.22 3.18 -27.41
C SER A 710 -2.26 3.54 -28.54
N LYS A 711 -1.71 2.52 -29.24
CA LYS A 711 -0.85 2.74 -30.42
C LYS A 711 -1.50 3.63 -31.47
N LEU A 712 -2.83 3.51 -31.64
CA LEU A 712 -3.60 4.34 -32.55
C LEU A 712 -3.68 5.78 -32.04
N GLY A 713 -3.89 6.01 -30.73
CA GLY A 713 -3.93 7.34 -30.14
C GLY A 713 -2.60 8.08 -30.30
N GLU A 714 -1.48 7.41 -30.02
CA GLU A 714 -0.14 7.97 -30.24
C GLU A 714 0.06 8.38 -31.69
N ARG A 715 -0.29 7.51 -32.64
CA ARG A 715 -0.19 7.78 -34.07
C ARG A 715 -1.02 8.99 -34.51
N ILE A 716 -2.23 9.15 -33.98
CA ILE A 716 -3.10 10.28 -34.30
C ILE A 716 -2.48 11.60 -33.81
N VAL A 717 -1.97 11.62 -32.59
CA VAL A 717 -1.27 12.79 -32.02
C VAL A 717 -0.01 13.13 -32.84
N GLU A 718 0.77 12.13 -33.26
CA GLU A 718 1.94 12.34 -34.12
C GLU A 718 1.55 12.95 -35.47
N ILE A 719 0.48 12.46 -36.10
CA ILE A 719 -0.03 13.00 -37.37
C ILE A 719 -0.43 14.47 -37.15
N ALA A 720 -1.22 14.77 -36.11
CA ALA A 720 -1.69 16.12 -35.82
C ALA A 720 -0.52 17.11 -35.59
N ASN A 721 0.52 16.68 -34.89
CA ASN A 721 1.71 17.49 -34.62
C ASN A 721 2.63 17.62 -35.84
N SER A 722 2.52 16.73 -36.84
CA SER A 722 3.32 16.80 -38.07
C SER A 722 2.88 17.89 -39.04
N TYR A 723 1.68 18.44 -38.91
CA TYR A 723 1.17 19.51 -39.76
C TYR A 723 2.02 20.79 -39.61
N LYS A 724 2.62 21.25 -40.75
CA LYS A 724 3.55 22.41 -40.73
C LYS A 724 2.87 23.75 -40.92
N TYR A 725 1.55 23.83 -41.08
CA TYR A 725 0.82 25.04 -41.33
C TYR A 725 0.77 25.96 -40.10
N GLN A 726 1.23 27.19 -40.23
CA GLN A 726 1.20 28.20 -39.16
C GLN A 726 0.20 29.32 -39.43
N TYR A 727 -0.11 29.60 -40.71
CA TYR A 727 -1.00 30.66 -41.12
C TYR A 727 -2.16 30.12 -41.93
N GLY A 728 -3.38 30.56 -41.65
CA GLY A 728 -4.57 30.08 -42.31
C GLY A 728 -5.80 30.93 -42.11
N HIS A 729 -6.90 30.47 -42.71
CA HIS A 729 -8.24 31.01 -42.47
C HIS A 729 -9.13 29.84 -42.05
N VAL A 730 -9.88 30.00 -40.96
CA VAL A 730 -10.74 28.99 -40.35
C VAL A 730 -12.17 29.47 -40.31
N VAL A 731 -13.08 28.72 -40.92
CA VAL A 731 -14.51 28.96 -40.83
C VAL A 731 -15.10 27.98 -39.83
N PHE A 732 -15.65 28.47 -38.74
CA PHE A 732 -16.31 27.69 -37.71
C PHE A 732 -17.80 27.52 -38.04
N ASN A 733 -18.25 26.30 -38.26
CA ASN A 733 -19.62 25.98 -38.68
C ASN A 733 -20.50 25.69 -37.45
N ILE A 734 -21.41 26.62 -37.08
CA ILE A 734 -22.32 26.47 -35.95
C ILE A 734 -23.50 25.54 -36.29
N SER A 735 -23.95 25.56 -37.55
CA SER A 735 -25.15 24.82 -38.00
C SER A 735 -25.11 23.30 -37.75
N ASP A 736 -23.90 22.71 -37.68
CA ASP A 736 -23.70 21.27 -37.49
C ASP A 736 -23.62 20.86 -36.00
N TYR A 737 -23.74 21.81 -35.06
CA TYR A 737 -23.58 21.53 -33.63
C TYR A 737 -24.93 21.34 -32.93
N LYS A 738 -25.15 20.15 -32.34
CA LYS A 738 -26.42 19.75 -31.70
C LYS A 738 -26.80 20.57 -30.46
N TYR A 739 -25.87 21.28 -29.83
CA TYR A 739 -26.09 21.99 -28.56
C TYR A 739 -26.00 23.50 -28.78
N ARG A 740 -27.01 24.26 -28.28
CA ARG A 740 -26.95 25.75 -28.30
C ARG A 740 -25.91 26.26 -27.33
N LEU A 741 -24.92 26.98 -27.85
CA LEU A 741 -23.88 27.65 -27.08
C LEU A 741 -24.18 29.14 -27.07
N SER A 742 -24.97 29.59 -26.10
CA SER A 742 -25.48 31.00 -26.03
C SER A 742 -24.39 32.09 -26.11
N ARG A 743 -23.13 31.78 -25.76
CA ARG A 743 -21.99 32.66 -25.90
C ARG A 743 -21.48 32.73 -27.33
N ILE A 744 -21.55 31.65 -28.11
CA ILE A 744 -21.09 31.60 -29.51
C ILE A 744 -22.18 32.13 -30.44
N ASP A 745 -23.46 31.89 -30.16
CA ASP A 745 -24.59 32.40 -30.96
C ASP A 745 -24.53 33.93 -31.16
N LYS A 746 -23.97 34.68 -30.19
CA LYS A 746 -23.78 36.14 -30.29
C LYS A 746 -22.67 36.55 -31.26
N LEU A 747 -21.83 35.64 -31.67
CA LEU A 747 -20.70 35.88 -32.55
C LEU A 747 -20.96 35.41 -33.98
N LEU A 748 -22.16 34.92 -34.30
CA LEU A 748 -22.54 34.47 -35.64
C LEU A 748 -22.34 35.62 -36.66
N GLY A 749 -21.71 35.33 -37.80
CA GLY A 749 -21.38 36.30 -38.84
C GLY A 749 -20.24 37.26 -38.51
N LYS A 750 -19.55 37.06 -37.38
CA LYS A 750 -18.38 37.86 -37.03
C LYS A 750 -17.11 37.26 -37.62
N HIS A 751 -16.17 38.19 -37.93
CA HIS A 751 -14.85 37.86 -38.46
C HIS A 751 -13.77 38.43 -37.56
N GLY A 752 -12.58 37.86 -37.58
CA GLY A 752 -11.48 38.31 -36.75
C GLY A 752 -10.17 37.56 -36.95
N TYR A 753 -9.25 37.80 -36.08
CA TYR A 753 -7.95 37.11 -36.04
C TYR A 753 -7.74 36.42 -34.68
N MET A 754 -7.10 35.27 -34.72
CA MET A 754 -6.83 34.45 -33.52
C MET A 754 -5.41 33.88 -33.58
N VAL A 755 -4.71 33.89 -32.44
CA VAL A 755 -3.40 33.30 -32.27
C VAL A 755 -3.42 32.32 -31.12
N LEU A 756 -2.76 31.19 -31.29
CA LEU A 756 -2.52 30.19 -30.25
C LEU A 756 -1.04 30.05 -29.98
N HIS A 757 -0.67 30.26 -28.72
CA HIS A 757 0.69 30.02 -28.23
C HIS A 757 0.69 28.86 -27.25
N LYS A 758 1.77 28.06 -27.30
CA LYS A 758 2.13 27.08 -26.27
C LYS A 758 3.27 27.69 -25.43
N VAL A 759 3.03 27.80 -24.14
CA VAL A 759 4.01 28.29 -23.16
C VAL A 759 4.46 27.07 -22.35
N SER A 760 5.72 26.72 -22.46
CA SER A 760 6.36 25.66 -21.68
C SER A 760 7.26 26.27 -20.63
N ILE A 761 7.04 25.95 -19.37
CA ILE A 761 7.81 26.45 -18.23
C ILE A 761 8.48 25.24 -17.58
N ASP A 762 9.80 25.29 -17.49
CA ASP A 762 10.60 24.27 -16.83
C ASP A 762 11.16 24.83 -15.52
N SER A 763 10.68 24.27 -14.40
CA SER A 763 11.00 24.71 -13.06
C SER A 763 11.09 23.46 -12.15
N PHE A 764 10.46 23.42 -10.98
CA PHE A 764 10.36 22.19 -10.17
C PHE A 764 9.66 21.05 -10.91
N GLU A 765 8.65 21.41 -11.69
CA GLU A 765 7.98 20.51 -12.64
C GLU A 765 7.88 21.21 -13.98
N LYS A 766 7.85 20.41 -15.04
CA LYS A 766 7.57 20.91 -16.38
C LYS A 766 6.07 21.11 -16.52
N GLU A 767 5.64 22.35 -16.80
CA GLU A 767 4.24 22.69 -17.09
C GLU A 767 4.09 23.36 -18.44
N GLU A 768 2.93 23.13 -19.06
CA GLU A 768 2.60 23.63 -20.37
C GLU A 768 1.21 24.27 -20.33
N HIS A 769 1.08 25.42 -20.97
CA HIS A 769 -0.15 26.20 -21.08
C HIS A 769 -0.44 26.55 -22.52
N LEU A 770 -1.70 26.48 -22.92
CA LEU A 770 -2.18 27.05 -24.18
C LEU A 770 -2.78 28.42 -23.91
N VAL A 771 -2.34 29.42 -24.67
CA VAL A 771 -2.79 30.78 -24.53
C VAL A 771 -3.40 31.21 -25.85
N PHE A 772 -4.73 31.32 -25.86
CA PHE A 772 -5.48 31.92 -26.95
C PHE A 772 -5.59 33.43 -26.77
N ASN A 773 -5.49 34.13 -27.89
CA ASN A 773 -5.91 35.52 -28.00
C ASN A 773 -6.65 35.67 -29.31
N ALA A 774 -7.81 36.30 -29.26
CA ALA A 774 -8.61 36.59 -30.44
C ALA A 774 -9.22 38.01 -30.39
N ILE A 775 -9.26 38.63 -31.54
CA ILE A 775 -9.83 39.95 -31.72
C ILE A 775 -10.74 39.94 -32.95
N LEU A 776 -11.93 40.51 -32.80
CA LEU A 776 -12.84 40.75 -33.93
C LEU A 776 -12.44 41.97 -34.74
N ASP A 777 -12.94 42.09 -35.95
CA ASP A 777 -12.67 43.23 -36.82
C ASP A 777 -13.16 44.55 -36.24
N ASP A 778 -14.15 44.51 -35.31
CA ASP A 778 -14.64 45.68 -34.57
C ASP A 778 -13.78 46.03 -33.34
N GLY A 779 -12.66 45.34 -33.09
CA GLY A 779 -11.76 45.53 -31.97
C GLY A 779 -12.18 44.83 -30.69
N THR A 780 -13.31 44.08 -30.69
CA THR A 780 -13.76 43.33 -29.51
C THR A 780 -12.84 42.14 -29.26
N ARG A 781 -12.40 41.93 -28.02
CA ARG A 781 -11.59 40.79 -27.60
C ARG A 781 -12.50 39.62 -27.24
N ILE A 782 -12.07 38.42 -27.61
CA ILE A 782 -12.76 37.15 -27.29
C ILE A 782 -12.01 36.44 -26.17
N ASP A 783 -12.73 36.02 -25.15
CA ASP A 783 -12.17 35.25 -24.01
C ASP A 783 -11.61 33.89 -24.46
N GLN A 784 -10.59 33.41 -23.73
CA GLN A 784 -9.94 32.13 -24.00
C GLN A 784 -10.95 30.98 -24.05
N GLU A 785 -11.88 30.88 -23.08
CA GLU A 785 -12.91 29.82 -23.04
C GLU A 785 -13.75 29.78 -24.33
N VAL A 786 -14.11 30.93 -24.85
CA VAL A 786 -14.87 31.03 -26.10
C VAL A 786 -14.02 30.56 -27.29
N CYS A 787 -12.74 30.91 -27.34
CA CYS A 787 -11.82 30.42 -28.37
C CYS A 787 -11.70 28.89 -28.33
N GLU A 788 -11.57 28.30 -27.14
CA GLU A 788 -11.55 26.86 -26.95
C GLU A 788 -12.86 26.19 -27.39
N MET A 789 -14.01 26.84 -27.08
CA MET A 789 -15.33 26.35 -27.53
C MET A 789 -15.48 26.39 -29.06
N LEU A 790 -14.92 27.39 -29.75
CA LEU A 790 -14.97 27.48 -31.22
C LEU A 790 -14.31 26.25 -31.88
N PHE A 791 -13.18 25.75 -31.35
CA PHE A 791 -12.51 24.56 -31.86
C PHE A 791 -13.23 23.24 -31.56
N ARG A 792 -14.32 23.26 -30.78
CA ARG A 792 -15.25 22.12 -30.65
C ARG A 792 -16.17 21.97 -31.85
N LEU A 793 -16.34 23.03 -32.63
CA LEU A 793 -17.15 23.04 -33.85
C LEU A 793 -16.37 22.39 -34.99
N LYS A 794 -17.11 21.90 -36.02
CA LYS A 794 -16.50 21.50 -37.29
C LYS A 794 -15.97 22.74 -37.99
N THR A 795 -14.81 22.60 -38.64
CA THR A 795 -14.16 23.71 -39.31
C THR A 795 -13.98 23.45 -40.78
N THR A 796 -13.96 24.51 -41.56
CA THR A 796 -13.46 24.50 -42.94
C THR A 796 -12.18 25.34 -42.98
N GLU A 797 -11.08 24.76 -43.33
CA GLU A 797 -9.76 25.34 -43.16
C GLU A 797 -9.07 25.61 -44.51
N TYR A 798 -8.36 26.71 -44.59
CA TYR A 798 -7.63 27.15 -45.77
C TYR A 798 -6.23 27.63 -45.37
N ILE A 799 -5.25 27.43 -46.24
CA ILE A 799 -3.90 27.98 -46.08
C ILE A 799 -3.88 29.41 -46.65
N THR A 800 -3.24 30.31 -45.93
CA THR A 800 -2.98 31.68 -46.33
C THR A 800 -1.50 31.99 -46.26
N SER A 801 -1.11 33.10 -46.87
CA SER A 801 0.20 33.72 -46.65
C SER A 801 0.22 34.37 -45.22
N PRO A 802 1.41 34.61 -44.65
CA PRO A 802 1.53 35.36 -43.41
C PRO A 802 0.77 36.72 -43.48
N PHE A 803 0.15 37.12 -42.37
CA PHE A 803 -0.59 38.37 -42.27
C PHE A 803 0.36 39.57 -42.14
N THR A 804 -0.12 40.76 -42.54
CA THR A 804 0.69 41.98 -42.39
C THR A 804 0.76 42.40 -40.93
N ASP A 805 1.92 42.91 -40.48
CA ASP A 805 2.14 43.30 -39.08
C ASP A 805 1.12 44.32 -38.55
N SER A 806 0.65 45.21 -39.42
CA SER A 806 -0.32 46.27 -39.02
C SER A 806 -1.68 45.69 -38.61
N THR A 807 -2.10 44.57 -39.22
CA THR A 807 -3.41 43.95 -38.96
C THR A 807 -3.44 43.13 -37.67
N VAL A 808 -2.33 42.47 -37.35
CA VAL A 808 -2.27 41.50 -36.21
C VAL A 808 -1.49 42.04 -35.02
N ARG A 809 -0.92 43.27 -35.12
CA ARG A 809 -0.11 43.87 -34.04
C ARG A 809 -0.84 43.99 -32.69
N PRO A 810 -2.11 44.48 -32.61
CA PRO A 810 -2.83 44.51 -31.34
C PRO A 810 -3.01 43.13 -30.72
N LEU A 811 -3.32 42.12 -31.53
CA LEU A 811 -3.48 40.72 -31.10
C LEU A 811 -2.18 40.19 -30.52
N LEU A 812 -1.03 40.46 -31.16
CA LEU A 812 0.27 39.98 -30.70
C LEU A 812 0.74 40.72 -29.43
N GLU A 813 0.38 41.99 -29.25
CA GLU A 813 0.65 42.73 -28.01
C GLU A 813 -0.17 42.19 -26.84
N ASP A 814 -1.46 41.95 -27.04
CA ASP A 814 -2.33 41.31 -26.05
C ASP A 814 -1.80 39.91 -25.68
N SER A 815 -1.34 39.16 -26.68
CA SER A 815 -0.76 37.82 -26.45
C SER A 815 0.47 37.86 -25.54
N LYS A 816 1.37 38.82 -25.74
CA LYS A 816 2.55 39.01 -24.88
C LYS A 816 2.17 39.29 -23.44
N ILE A 817 1.11 40.08 -23.20
CA ILE A 817 0.61 40.40 -21.87
C ILE A 817 0.07 39.13 -21.21
N ASN A 818 -0.78 38.36 -21.92
CA ASN A 818 -1.38 37.16 -21.38
C ASN A 818 -0.36 36.03 -21.12
N ILE A 819 0.63 35.86 -21.99
CA ILE A 819 1.76 34.97 -21.78
C ILE A 819 2.53 35.36 -20.51
N LYS A 820 2.79 36.66 -20.32
CA LYS A 820 3.47 37.14 -19.11
C LYS A 820 2.66 36.88 -17.85
N ASN A 821 1.33 37.02 -17.91
CA ASN A 821 0.45 36.70 -16.78
C ASN A 821 0.51 35.21 -16.41
N VAL A 822 0.51 34.32 -17.39
CA VAL A 822 0.65 32.89 -17.18
C VAL A 822 2.00 32.55 -16.53
N ILE A 823 3.08 33.16 -17.01
CA ILE A 823 4.41 32.98 -16.41
C ILE A 823 4.43 33.47 -14.96
N ASN A 824 3.85 34.66 -14.67
CA ASN A 824 3.79 35.19 -13.31
C ASN A 824 2.97 34.30 -12.36
N GLN A 825 1.84 33.77 -12.80
CA GLN A 825 1.02 32.80 -11.99
C GLN A 825 1.80 31.54 -11.67
N SER A 826 2.53 31.00 -12.64
CA SER A 826 3.44 29.86 -12.40
C SER A 826 4.54 30.24 -11.39
N GLU A 827 5.01 31.49 -11.46
CA GLU A 827 5.97 32.02 -10.50
C GLU A 827 5.47 32.07 -9.09
N GLU A 828 4.30 32.57 -8.85
CA GLU A 828 3.68 32.61 -7.52
C GLU A 828 3.52 31.22 -6.93
N LYS A 829 3.05 30.27 -7.75
CA LYS A 829 2.90 28.88 -7.35
C LYS A 829 4.24 28.23 -6.96
N ASN A 830 5.27 28.42 -7.78
CA ASN A 830 6.60 27.86 -7.51
C ASN A 830 7.27 28.52 -6.29
N ASN A 831 7.01 29.81 -6.05
CA ASN A 831 7.49 30.49 -4.85
C ASN A 831 6.83 29.95 -3.58
N LYS A 832 5.56 29.50 -3.65
CA LYS A 832 4.91 28.83 -2.53
C LYS A 832 5.60 27.49 -2.22
N PHE A 833 5.89 26.68 -3.22
CA PHE A 833 6.65 25.43 -3.03
C PHE A 833 8.05 25.68 -2.45
N LEU A 834 8.73 26.75 -2.92
CA LEU A 834 10.02 27.14 -2.38
C LEU A 834 9.92 27.52 -0.89
N SER A 835 8.89 28.26 -0.49
CA SER A 835 8.67 28.67 0.89
C SER A 835 8.41 27.47 1.81
N GLU A 836 7.54 26.53 1.38
CA GLU A 836 7.27 25.29 2.11
C GLU A 836 8.55 24.46 2.31
N GLU A 837 9.41 24.39 1.29
CA GLU A 837 10.65 23.63 1.37
C GLU A 837 11.70 24.31 2.26
N ILE A 838 11.77 25.63 2.26
CA ILE A 838 12.63 26.40 3.17
C ILE A 838 12.19 26.21 4.62
N GLU A 839 10.89 26.22 4.90
CA GLU A 839 10.34 25.96 6.23
C GLU A 839 10.72 24.56 6.71
N ARG A 840 10.58 23.54 5.87
CA ARG A 840 11.00 22.18 6.16
C ARG A 840 12.50 22.08 6.50
N LEU A 841 13.36 22.78 5.75
CA LEU A 841 14.81 22.81 6.00
C LEU A 841 15.15 23.55 7.29
N ASN A 842 14.35 24.55 7.68
CA ASN A 842 14.54 25.22 8.97
C ASN A 842 14.24 24.25 10.12
N LEU A 843 13.11 23.54 10.07
CA LEU A 843 12.76 22.52 11.07
C LEU A 843 13.83 21.42 11.16
N TRP A 844 14.34 20.96 10.02
CA TRP A 844 15.44 19.99 9.97
C TRP A 844 16.72 20.52 10.66
N ALA A 845 17.08 21.79 10.42
CA ALA A 845 18.26 22.39 11.03
C ALA A 845 18.10 22.48 12.56
N ASP A 846 16.92 22.91 13.02
CA ASP A 846 16.60 23.00 14.44
C ASP A 846 16.66 21.61 15.10
N ASP A 847 16.12 20.57 14.49
CA ASP A 847 16.21 19.19 14.97
C ASP A 847 17.66 18.70 15.07
N LYS A 848 18.51 19.02 14.09
CA LYS A 848 19.94 18.65 14.12
C LYS A 848 20.68 19.30 15.28
N ILE A 849 20.45 20.59 15.49
CA ILE A 849 21.03 21.32 16.63
C ILE A 849 20.56 20.73 17.95
N GLN A 850 19.26 20.49 18.08
CA GLN A 850 18.67 19.88 19.27
C GLN A 850 19.22 18.48 19.56
N SER A 851 19.51 17.68 18.50
CA SER A 851 20.12 16.36 18.67
C SER A 851 21.46 16.43 19.39
N VAL A 852 22.33 17.35 18.97
CA VAL A 852 23.64 17.53 19.60
C VAL A 852 23.50 18.03 21.06
N GLN A 853 22.57 18.94 21.30
CA GLN A 853 22.26 19.42 22.66
C GLN A 853 21.80 18.31 23.60
N LEU A 854 20.91 17.42 23.12
CA LEU A 854 20.43 16.28 23.89
C LEU A 854 21.53 15.26 24.19
N GLU A 855 22.44 15.02 23.27
CA GLU A 855 23.59 14.15 23.50
C GLU A 855 24.50 14.69 24.61
N VAL A 856 24.77 15.98 24.61
CA VAL A 856 25.55 16.65 25.65
C VAL A 856 24.86 16.54 27.01
N GLU A 857 23.56 16.74 27.07
CA GLU A 857 22.80 16.64 28.31
C GLU A 857 22.74 15.20 28.85
N GLN A 858 22.58 14.20 27.98
CA GLN A 858 22.68 12.79 28.39
C GLN A 858 24.04 12.45 29.00
N MET A 859 25.12 12.93 28.39
CA MET A 859 26.47 12.76 28.95
C MET A 859 26.63 13.45 30.31
N ARG A 860 25.98 14.58 30.53
CA ARG A 860 25.96 15.26 31.84
C ARG A 860 25.23 14.44 32.91
N ILE A 861 24.07 13.87 32.56
CA ILE A 861 23.31 13.00 33.45
C ILE A 861 24.14 11.77 33.81
N GLN A 862 24.73 11.10 32.83
CA GLN A 862 25.60 9.96 33.04
C GLN A 862 26.78 10.29 33.98
N ARG A 863 27.40 11.46 33.78
CA ARG A 863 28.50 11.90 34.67
C ARG A 863 28.00 12.07 36.09
N LYS A 864 26.80 12.63 36.31
CA LYS A 864 26.22 12.82 37.65
C LYS A 864 25.89 11.47 38.30
N GLU A 865 25.39 10.51 37.58
CA GLU A 865 25.13 9.14 38.05
C GLU A 865 26.45 8.43 38.45
N LEU A 866 27.46 8.51 37.64
CA LEU A 866 28.78 7.96 37.95
C LEU A 866 29.41 8.63 39.14
N GLN A 867 29.18 9.96 39.36
CA GLN A 867 29.63 10.68 40.54
C GLN A 867 28.95 10.13 41.80
N GLN A 868 27.62 9.93 41.76
CA GLN A 868 26.87 9.33 42.86
C GLN A 868 27.30 7.89 43.16
N GLN A 869 27.60 7.10 42.12
CA GLN A 869 28.12 5.74 42.28
C GLN A 869 29.54 5.76 42.92
N SER A 870 30.42 6.69 42.49
CA SER A 870 31.75 6.85 43.08
C SER A 870 31.71 7.16 44.56
N ASP A 871 30.68 7.96 44.97
CA ASP A 871 30.49 8.33 46.38
C ASP A 871 29.99 7.16 47.25
N LEU A 872 29.36 6.17 46.68
CA LEU A 872 28.82 4.98 47.36
C LEU A 872 29.77 3.79 47.41
N VAL A 873 30.79 3.74 46.56
CA VAL A 873 31.73 2.61 46.46
C VAL A 873 32.84 2.73 47.49
N SER A 874 33.00 1.71 48.32
CA SER A 874 34.07 1.62 49.36
C SER A 874 35.37 0.96 48.86
N ASN A 875 35.35 0.32 47.66
CA ASN A 875 36.50 -0.35 47.11
C ASN A 875 37.38 0.62 46.31
N SER A 876 38.65 0.77 46.69
CA SER A 876 39.59 1.73 46.11
C SER A 876 39.82 1.55 44.63
N ILE A 877 39.87 0.30 44.12
CA ILE A 877 40.12 0.00 42.70
C ILE A 877 38.87 0.31 41.83
N GLU A 878 37.68 -0.03 42.30
CA GLU A 878 36.44 0.29 41.64
C GLU A 878 36.18 1.81 41.59
N LYS A 879 36.50 2.50 42.70
CA LYS A 879 36.39 3.96 42.77
C LYS A 879 37.30 4.64 41.76
N GLU A 880 38.54 4.22 41.64
CA GLU A 880 39.50 4.75 40.66
C GLU A 880 39.05 4.52 39.25
N ASN A 881 38.45 3.35 38.92
CA ASN A 881 37.85 3.07 37.60
C ASN A 881 36.70 4.00 37.27
N ILE A 882 35.79 4.25 38.22
CA ILE A 882 34.67 5.16 38.03
C ILE A 882 35.17 6.61 37.87
N GLU A 883 36.12 7.06 38.67
CA GLU A 883 36.74 8.38 38.52
C GLU A 883 37.41 8.58 37.16
N ASN A 884 38.09 7.58 36.67
CA ASN A 884 38.66 7.60 35.30
C ASN A 884 37.57 7.70 34.22
N GLN A 885 36.42 7.05 34.38
CA GLN A 885 35.27 7.20 33.47
C GLN A 885 34.69 8.61 33.56
N ILE A 886 34.51 9.19 34.73
CA ILE A 886 34.06 10.58 34.96
C ILE A 886 34.98 11.57 34.26
N ILE A 887 36.33 11.39 34.37
CA ILE A 887 37.33 12.26 33.73
C ILE A 887 37.19 12.16 32.19
N LYS A 888 37.09 10.94 31.65
CA LYS A 888 36.87 10.72 30.20
C LYS A 888 35.61 11.37 29.71
N LEU A 889 34.50 11.18 30.45
CA LEU A 889 33.21 11.74 30.10
C LEU A 889 33.20 13.27 30.19
N SER A 890 33.87 13.85 31.21
CA SER A 890 34.03 15.30 31.37
C SER A 890 34.83 15.92 30.23
N LYS A 891 35.87 15.22 29.76
CA LYS A 891 36.61 15.64 28.55
C LYS A 891 35.73 15.57 27.31
N LYS A 892 34.94 14.51 27.16
CA LYS A 892 34.03 14.34 26.02
C LYS A 892 32.95 15.44 26.02
N ILE A 893 32.33 15.74 27.16
CA ILE A 893 31.38 16.83 27.32
C ILE A 893 31.98 18.17 26.89
N LYS A 894 33.21 18.46 27.33
CA LYS A 894 33.90 19.71 26.98
C LYS A 894 34.20 19.80 25.46
N LEU A 895 34.59 18.69 24.85
CA LEU A 895 34.79 18.60 23.40
C LEU A 895 33.49 18.79 22.65
N SER A 896 32.43 18.10 23.06
CA SER A 896 31.11 18.20 22.40
C SER A 896 30.49 19.60 22.55
N TRP A 897 30.80 20.34 23.62
CA TRP A 897 30.41 21.75 23.72
C TRP A 897 31.18 22.67 22.76
N LEU A 898 32.42 22.38 22.48
CA LEU A 898 33.17 23.11 21.44
C LEU A 898 32.69 22.72 20.05
N GLU A 899 32.40 21.43 19.85
CA GLU A 899 31.87 20.87 18.62
C GLU A 899 30.43 21.33 18.35
N LEU A 900 29.63 21.76 19.39
CA LEU A 900 28.29 22.26 19.22
C LEU A 900 28.28 23.56 18.39
N ALA A 901 29.18 24.50 18.68
CA ALA A 901 29.28 25.75 17.93
C ALA A 901 29.73 25.51 16.49
N ASP A 902 30.69 24.57 16.31
CA ASP A 902 31.14 24.16 14.98
C ASP A 902 30.01 23.39 14.21
N ALA A 903 29.24 22.56 14.92
CA ALA A 903 28.10 21.84 14.35
C ALA A 903 26.96 22.79 13.95
N GLU A 904 26.64 23.81 14.77
CA GLU A 904 25.66 24.85 14.43
C GLU A 904 26.05 25.58 13.14
N GLU A 905 27.35 25.95 13.03
CA GLU A 905 27.84 26.62 11.83
C GLU A 905 27.81 25.69 10.60
N GLU A 906 28.16 24.41 10.76
CA GLU A 906 28.12 23.41 9.69
C GLU A 906 26.69 23.13 9.21
N VAL A 907 25.73 22.93 10.14
CA VAL A 907 24.31 22.75 9.82
C VAL A 907 23.75 23.98 9.09
N GLU A 908 24.09 25.18 9.56
CA GLU A 908 23.67 26.41 8.91
C GLU A 908 24.27 26.57 7.49
N ASN A 909 25.52 26.15 7.29
CA ASN A 909 26.14 26.13 5.97
C ASN A 909 25.49 25.10 5.05
N GLN A 910 25.18 23.89 5.56
CA GLN A 910 24.45 22.86 4.81
C GLN A 910 23.05 23.37 4.44
N ARG A 911 22.31 23.99 5.37
CA ARG A 911 21.02 24.61 5.12
C ARG A 911 21.11 25.66 4.01
N LYS A 912 22.05 26.59 4.08
CA LYS A 912 22.27 27.61 3.07
C LYS A 912 22.58 27.00 1.70
N GLN A 913 23.38 25.95 1.67
CA GLN A 913 23.71 25.25 0.43
C GLN A 913 22.49 24.54 -0.18
N MET A 914 21.67 23.87 0.66
CA MET A 914 20.43 23.23 0.23
C MET A 914 19.44 24.27 -0.33
N ILE A 915 19.23 25.39 0.36
CA ILE A 915 18.38 26.48 -0.11
C ILE A 915 18.90 27.06 -1.44
N SER A 916 20.22 27.23 -1.58
CA SER A 916 20.84 27.68 -2.83
C SER A 916 20.59 26.70 -3.98
N ASN A 917 20.70 25.41 -3.73
CA ASN A 917 20.43 24.37 -4.73
C ASN A 917 18.95 24.37 -5.15
N ILE A 918 18.01 24.47 -4.20
CA ILE A 918 16.58 24.55 -4.50
C ILE A 918 16.25 25.81 -5.31
N ARG A 919 16.86 26.95 -4.97
CA ARG A 919 16.70 28.19 -5.75
C ARG A 919 17.23 28.05 -7.18
N LYS A 920 18.33 27.30 -7.40
CA LYS A 920 18.85 27.01 -8.74
C LYS A 920 17.87 26.14 -9.55
N VAL A 921 17.26 25.14 -8.93
CA VAL A 921 16.21 24.31 -9.57
C VAL A 921 14.98 25.15 -9.91
N ASN A 922 14.64 26.14 -9.09
CA ASN A 922 13.57 27.10 -9.38
C ASN A 922 13.95 28.13 -10.46
N SER A 923 15.24 28.23 -10.87
CA SER A 923 15.67 29.08 -11.98
C SER A 923 15.17 28.50 -13.31
N ARG A 924 14.54 29.32 -14.15
CA ARG A 924 13.61 28.90 -15.19
C ARG A 924 14.12 29.04 -16.59
N GLU A 925 13.66 28.07 -17.42
CA GLU A 925 13.57 28.27 -18.85
C GLU A 925 12.09 28.32 -19.26
N SER A 926 11.61 29.45 -19.76
CA SER A 926 10.32 29.55 -20.41
C SER A 926 10.51 29.54 -21.92
N ARG A 927 9.78 28.68 -22.62
CA ARG A 927 9.76 28.65 -24.10
C ARG A 927 8.36 28.96 -24.57
N VAL A 928 8.25 29.89 -25.50
CA VAL A 928 7.00 30.29 -26.13
C VAL A 928 7.05 29.85 -27.58
N GLU A 929 6.10 29.02 -27.98
CA GLU A 929 5.94 28.57 -29.35
C GLU A 929 4.59 29.02 -29.90
N MET A 930 4.58 29.66 -31.06
CA MET A 930 3.36 29.98 -31.79
C MET A 930 2.91 28.73 -32.59
N ILE A 931 1.80 28.13 -32.18
CA ILE A 931 1.23 26.95 -32.85
C ILE A 931 0.61 27.34 -34.19
N PHE A 932 -0.22 28.43 -34.18
CA PHE A 932 -0.78 29.02 -35.37
C PHE A 932 -1.28 30.45 -35.14
N LEU A 933 -1.41 31.20 -36.25
CA LEU A 933 -2.09 32.47 -36.35
C LEU A 933 -3.06 32.41 -37.53
N VAL A 934 -4.36 32.59 -37.29
CA VAL A 934 -5.41 32.41 -38.28
C VAL A 934 -6.34 33.61 -38.30
N SER A 935 -6.86 33.96 -39.49
CA SER A 935 -8.10 34.71 -39.57
C SER A 935 -9.28 33.75 -39.44
N PHE A 936 -10.39 34.16 -38.89
CA PHE A 936 -11.53 33.28 -38.70
C PHE A 936 -12.85 33.97 -39.06
N GLU A 937 -13.83 33.14 -39.38
CA GLU A 937 -15.22 33.49 -39.61
C GLU A 937 -16.09 32.50 -38.83
N ILE A 938 -17.20 32.98 -38.28
CA ILE A 938 -18.19 32.15 -37.55
C ILE A 938 -19.46 32.08 -38.38
N ALA A 939 -19.71 30.95 -39.03
CA ALA A 939 -20.75 30.71 -40.03
C ALA A 939 -21.93 29.89 -39.52
#